data_3db2eec45f4f5dce59603cccce930354
#
_entry.id   3db2eec45f4f5dce59603cccce930354
#
_cell.length_a   1.000
_cell.length_b   1.000
_cell.length_c   1.000
_cell.angle_alpha   90.00
_cell.angle_beta   90.00
_cell.angle_gamma   90.00
#
_symmetry.space_group_name_H-M   'P 1'
#
loop_
_entity.id
_entity.type
_entity.pdbx_description
1 polymer ?
#
loop_
_entity_poly.entity_id
_entity_poly.type
_entity_poly.pdbx_seq_one_letter_code
_entity_poly.pdbx_strand_id
1 'polypeptide(L)'
;MHKHTWRSLSLVFRLLSSHSPSGAHRVVIREANTHGVGHQYLEVWGCNGLEKSLDLTALNKHGKVYDDAQFACLAWSPCEDKLLYVAEKKRVGPLAQASFSSANESRGLVVLEEEDKNVYVEDWGEGLAGKSAPVLCVADLSKGEVTMCTGVPPHVSPGQALWAGDGNGLIFVGWWHEPFRLGLKFCSNRRSALFYIDLKGNCELLSSDSGSVLSPRLSPDHLWLVYLQGRVFGPHHQCLSMMLYDLQKRTGSVLVDVVRRAEKGQFAGVYDSLPLHCWSSDSEEIFFSSACENSKSVFSVERRTGRITPVYDCNTVSPEQEFGNAKLLTVMKDLMVMSCSSPNRPPSLMVRFASNAGSKEWIHLGETGICERFDWQSMIITPPPEEENHQFSGLNFGAVLLKPESTSKRVKFPLVVFIHGGPHSHFAAEWNVNAAALTKLGFAVLMVNYRGSTGFGQDSIDSLLGNIGSQDVRDVQRAVLHVLQSNPILDADRVAVMGGSHGGFLACHLIGQYPEFYRACAARNPVINAATLLGTSDIIDWRYFSIGLHYSFDQLPTPQALTTMLEKSPIAHAAQIRTPVLLMLGGKDKRVSPYQGLELYKALKSRNSPVRLLWYDGDGHSLSKVETQSDCFLNVALWFKQHLNMH
;
A
#
# COMPACT_ATOMS: atom_id res chain seq x y z
N MET A 1 29.03 -28.46 -6.12
CA MET A 1 27.59 -28.33 -5.88
C MET A 1 27.27 -28.93 -4.53
N HIS A 2 27.30 -28.14 -3.44
CA HIS A 2 26.86 -28.59 -2.13
C HIS A 2 25.41 -28.16 -1.93
N LYS A 3 24.52 -29.17 -1.93
CA LYS A 3 23.12 -28.99 -1.51
C LYS A 3 23.11 -28.72 0.00
N HIS A 4 22.97 -27.46 0.39
CA HIS A 4 22.62 -27.13 1.77
C HIS A 4 21.10 -27.31 1.93
N THR A 5 20.71 -28.46 2.45
CA THR A 5 19.35 -28.72 2.95
C THR A 5 19.15 -27.90 4.23
N TRP A 6 18.43 -26.80 4.12
CA TRP A 6 17.92 -26.06 5.28
C TRP A 6 16.90 -26.96 6.00
N ARG A 7 17.25 -27.47 7.17
CA ARG A 7 16.29 -28.17 8.03
C ARG A 7 15.23 -27.15 8.50
N SER A 8 13.98 -27.49 8.30
CA SER A 8 12.80 -26.81 8.83
C SER A 8 12.93 -26.72 10.36
N LEU A 9 13.26 -25.55 10.86
CA LEU A 9 13.10 -25.20 12.26
C LEU A 9 11.65 -24.78 12.49
N SER A 10 11.03 -25.36 13.50
CA SER A 10 9.69 -25.10 14.05
C SER A 10 9.27 -23.64 13.92
N LEU A 11 7.97 -23.40 13.68
CA LEU A 11 7.19 -22.14 13.63
C LEU A 11 7.83 -20.97 14.39
N VAL A 12 8.84 -20.38 13.80
CA VAL A 12 9.52 -19.17 14.25
C VAL A 12 9.15 -18.09 13.25
N PHE A 13 8.39 -17.09 13.70
CA PHE A 13 8.02 -15.97 12.84
C PHE A 13 9.25 -15.08 12.63
N ARG A 14 9.75 -15.09 11.40
CA ARG A 14 10.78 -14.16 10.96
C ARG A 14 10.14 -12.81 10.66
N LEU A 15 10.55 -11.78 11.40
CA LEU A 15 10.06 -10.41 11.23
C LEU A 15 10.85 -9.67 10.14
N LEU A 16 12.16 -9.55 10.31
CA LEU A 16 13.05 -8.82 9.41
C LEU A 16 14.31 -9.61 9.10
N SER A 17 14.96 -9.35 7.96
CA SER A 17 16.31 -9.82 7.70
C SER A 17 17.04 -8.96 6.69
N SER A 18 18.37 -8.90 6.82
CA SER A 18 19.26 -8.16 5.94
C SER A 18 20.60 -8.89 5.82
N HIS A 19 21.24 -8.79 4.65
CA HIS A 19 22.62 -9.24 4.46
C HIS A 19 23.59 -8.09 4.74
N SER A 20 24.78 -8.42 5.24
CA SER A 20 25.83 -7.43 5.42
C SER A 20 26.34 -6.92 4.07
N PRO A 21 26.96 -5.72 4.00
CA PRO A 21 27.53 -5.15 2.77
C PRO A 21 28.51 -6.08 2.07
N SER A 22 29.36 -6.80 2.83
CA SER A 22 30.28 -7.82 2.28
C SER A 22 29.56 -9.08 1.77
N GLY A 23 28.34 -9.34 2.23
CA GLY A 23 27.59 -10.57 2.00
C GLY A 23 28.04 -11.75 2.87
N ALA A 24 28.99 -11.54 3.79
CA ALA A 24 29.50 -12.59 4.67
C ALA A 24 28.52 -12.99 5.78
N HIS A 25 27.72 -12.03 6.23
CA HIS A 25 26.78 -12.22 7.33
C HIS A 25 25.35 -11.94 6.91
N ARG A 26 24.43 -12.54 7.64
CA ARG A 26 23.00 -12.26 7.55
C ARG A 26 22.44 -12.02 8.93
N VAL A 27 21.74 -10.90 9.12
CA VAL A 27 20.96 -10.67 10.34
C VAL A 27 19.52 -11.07 10.15
N VAL A 28 18.92 -11.62 11.19
CA VAL A 28 17.51 -11.96 11.27
C VAL A 28 16.94 -11.46 12.60
N ILE A 29 15.82 -10.74 12.55
CA ILE A 29 15.00 -10.50 13.75
C ILE A 29 13.84 -11.46 13.68
N ARG A 30 13.65 -12.26 14.73
CA ARG A 30 12.58 -13.25 14.83
C ARG A 30 11.84 -13.16 16.16
N GLU A 31 10.59 -13.58 16.17
CA GLU A 31 9.81 -13.76 17.39
C GLU A 31 9.67 -15.26 17.70
N ALA A 32 9.89 -15.63 18.94
CA ALA A 32 9.69 -16.99 19.43
C ALA A 32 8.95 -16.95 20.76
N ASN A 33 8.07 -17.91 20.97
CA ASN A 33 7.34 -18.06 22.23
C ASN A 33 8.18 -18.95 23.16
N THR A 34 8.62 -18.39 24.28
CA THR A 34 9.37 -19.11 25.31
C THR A 34 8.52 -19.11 26.59
N HIS A 35 8.04 -20.28 27.00
CA HIS A 35 7.19 -20.48 28.19
C HIS A 35 5.92 -19.60 28.22
N GLY A 36 5.29 -19.40 27.05
CA GLY A 36 4.07 -18.59 26.94
C GLY A 36 4.31 -17.07 26.79
N VAL A 37 5.58 -16.62 26.82
CA VAL A 37 5.97 -15.22 26.60
C VAL A 37 6.65 -15.07 25.24
N GLY A 38 6.21 -14.10 24.47
CA GLY A 38 6.85 -13.75 23.17
C GLY A 38 8.17 -13.02 23.38
N HIS A 39 9.26 -13.60 22.90
CA HIS A 39 10.61 -13.00 22.89
C HIS A 39 11.02 -12.65 21.48
N GLN A 40 11.67 -11.49 21.29
CA GLN A 40 12.27 -11.07 20.03
C GLN A 40 13.80 -11.23 20.11
N TYR A 41 14.34 -11.95 19.15
CA TYR A 41 15.79 -12.23 19.05
C TYR A 41 16.36 -11.55 17.81
N LEU A 42 17.52 -10.90 17.98
CA LEU A 42 18.38 -10.46 16.89
C LEU A 42 19.50 -11.47 16.74
N GLU A 43 19.57 -12.14 15.60
CA GLU A 43 20.51 -13.21 15.31
C GLU A 43 21.39 -12.86 14.12
N VAL A 44 22.70 -13.02 14.27
CA VAL A 44 23.69 -12.88 13.19
C VAL A 44 24.16 -14.26 12.79
N TRP A 45 24.04 -14.55 11.52
CA TRP A 45 24.39 -15.82 10.89
C TRP A 45 25.52 -15.61 9.90
N GLY A 46 26.60 -16.38 10.03
CA GLY A 46 27.68 -16.48 9.06
C GLY A 46 27.61 -17.78 8.25
N CYS A 47 28.62 -18.06 7.45
CA CYS A 47 28.69 -19.26 6.61
C CYS A 47 28.67 -20.58 7.42
N ASN A 48 29.17 -20.56 8.67
CA ASN A 48 29.26 -21.73 9.54
C ASN A 48 28.06 -21.88 10.49
N GLY A 49 27.10 -20.98 10.47
CA GLY A 49 25.90 -21.02 11.32
C GLY A 49 25.66 -19.76 12.14
N LEU A 50 24.97 -19.90 13.27
CA LEU A 50 24.67 -18.80 14.18
C LEU A 50 25.94 -18.35 14.91
N GLU A 51 26.30 -17.07 14.74
CA GLU A 51 27.49 -16.48 15.35
C GLU A 51 27.14 -15.65 16.59
N LYS A 52 25.98 -14.98 16.56
CA LYS A 52 25.54 -14.14 17.68
C LYS A 52 24.02 -14.15 17.81
N SER A 53 23.54 -14.13 19.05
CA SER A 53 22.11 -14.00 19.38
C SER A 53 21.96 -13.03 20.55
N LEU A 54 21.10 -12.01 20.37
CA LEU A 54 20.72 -11.06 21.40
C LEU A 54 19.22 -11.20 21.65
N ASP A 55 18.83 -11.47 22.89
CA ASP A 55 17.43 -11.42 23.31
C ASP A 55 17.03 -9.97 23.59
N LEU A 56 16.42 -9.32 22.59
CA LEU A 56 15.99 -7.91 22.67
C LEU A 56 14.94 -7.69 23.75
N THR A 57 14.10 -8.69 24.00
CA THR A 57 13.07 -8.62 25.04
C THR A 57 13.69 -8.68 26.43
N ALA A 58 14.66 -9.58 26.66
CA ALA A 58 15.38 -9.69 27.93
C ALA A 58 16.28 -8.47 28.22
N LEU A 59 16.89 -7.87 27.20
CA LEU A 59 17.63 -6.59 27.33
C LEU A 59 16.77 -5.44 27.82
N ASN A 60 15.46 -5.52 27.62
CA ASN A 60 14.47 -4.62 28.18
C ASN A 60 14.66 -3.12 27.86
N LYS A 61 15.35 -2.76 26.77
CA LYS A 61 15.64 -1.36 26.39
C LYS A 61 14.47 -0.66 25.72
N HIS A 62 13.71 -1.37 24.88
CA HIS A 62 12.59 -0.87 24.10
C HIS A 62 11.44 -1.89 24.08
N GLY A 63 10.31 -1.54 23.49
CA GLY A 63 9.18 -2.44 23.23
C GLY A 63 9.40 -3.31 21.98
N LYS A 64 8.32 -3.69 21.31
CA LYS A 64 8.41 -4.54 20.11
C LYS A 64 9.14 -3.85 18.95
N VAL A 65 9.94 -4.60 18.22
CA VAL A 65 10.56 -4.15 16.96
C VAL A 65 9.46 -4.01 15.91
N TYR A 66 9.53 -2.96 15.11
CA TYR A 66 8.62 -2.72 14.01
C TYR A 66 9.00 -3.54 12.78
N ASP A 67 8.01 -4.15 12.15
CA ASP A 67 8.14 -5.04 10.99
C ASP A 67 7.28 -4.59 9.79
N ASP A 68 6.65 -3.42 9.93
CA ASP A 68 5.77 -2.84 8.90
C ASP A 68 6.55 -2.09 7.81
N ALA A 69 5.86 -1.76 6.71
CA ALA A 69 6.46 -1.06 5.57
C ALA A 69 6.62 0.46 5.79
N GLN A 70 5.99 1.04 6.83
CA GLN A 70 5.99 2.49 7.07
C GLN A 70 7.19 2.92 7.89
N PHE A 71 7.47 2.24 9.00
CA PHE A 71 8.52 2.61 9.94
C PHE A 71 9.73 1.70 9.89
N ALA A 72 9.54 0.40 9.61
CA ALA A 72 10.59 -0.58 9.77
C ALA A 72 11.82 -0.31 8.92
N CYS A 73 12.96 -0.61 9.49
CA CYS A 73 14.24 -0.78 8.80
C CYS A 73 15.05 -1.87 9.50
N LEU A 74 16.01 -2.44 8.80
CA LEU A 74 17.07 -3.29 9.35
C LEU A 74 18.30 -3.11 8.48
N ALA A 75 19.26 -2.31 8.95
CA ALA A 75 20.40 -1.91 8.16
C ALA A 75 21.71 -2.11 8.92
N TRP A 76 22.69 -2.70 8.23
CA TRP A 76 24.07 -2.81 8.72
C TRP A 76 24.79 -1.46 8.62
N SER A 77 25.63 -1.15 9.62
CA SER A 77 26.61 -0.08 9.47
C SER A 77 27.61 -0.39 8.35
N PRO A 78 28.25 0.60 7.74
CA PRO A 78 29.29 0.36 6.72
C PRO A 78 30.43 -0.54 7.20
N CYS A 79 30.77 -0.48 8.49
CA CYS A 79 31.81 -1.32 9.12
C CYS A 79 31.32 -2.70 9.57
N GLU A 80 30.03 -3.02 9.37
CA GLU A 80 29.38 -4.29 9.76
C GLU A 80 29.45 -4.62 11.27
N ASP A 81 29.76 -3.64 12.12
CA ASP A 81 29.85 -3.80 13.57
C ASP A 81 28.54 -3.42 14.32
N LYS A 82 27.63 -2.71 13.64
CA LYS A 82 26.37 -2.24 14.21
C LYS A 82 25.18 -2.51 13.31
N LEU A 83 24.01 -2.59 13.93
CA LEU A 83 22.73 -2.76 13.26
C LEU A 83 21.75 -1.68 13.68
N LEU A 84 21.11 -1.06 12.70
CA LEU A 84 20.05 -0.08 12.88
C LEU A 84 18.69 -0.74 12.68
N TYR A 85 17.74 -0.48 13.59
CA TYR A 85 16.34 -0.89 13.46
C TYR A 85 15.41 0.07 14.21
N VAL A 86 14.10 -0.07 14.00
CA VAL A 86 13.04 0.73 14.67
C VAL A 86 12.26 -0.15 15.63
N ALA A 87 12.00 0.36 16.83
CA ALA A 87 11.19 -0.32 17.82
C ALA A 87 10.21 0.65 18.52
N GLU A 88 9.23 0.13 19.24
CA GLU A 88 8.34 0.92 20.08
C GLU A 88 9.12 1.42 21.31
N LYS A 89 9.02 2.70 21.59
CA LYS A 89 9.60 3.30 22.81
C LYS A 89 8.83 2.80 24.04
N LYS A 90 9.53 2.39 25.08
CA LYS A 90 8.87 2.09 26.36
C LYS A 90 8.32 3.37 26.98
N ARG A 91 7.12 3.28 27.49
CA ARG A 91 6.52 4.34 28.28
C ARG A 91 7.10 4.32 29.69
N VAL A 92 7.52 5.48 30.15
CA VAL A 92 7.87 5.72 31.54
C VAL A 92 6.64 6.40 32.13
N GLY A 93 6.05 5.82 33.16
CA GLY A 93 4.86 6.39 33.83
C GLY A 93 5.11 7.81 34.33
N PRO A 94 4.05 8.63 34.47
CA PRO A 94 4.15 10.07 34.85
C PRO A 94 4.95 10.35 36.12
N LEU A 95 4.96 9.45 37.10
CA LEU A 95 5.71 9.62 38.36
C LEU A 95 7.22 9.43 38.23
N ALA A 96 7.68 8.67 37.23
CA ALA A 96 9.12 8.56 36.95
C ALA A 96 9.69 9.86 36.35
N GLN A 97 8.87 10.71 35.73
CA GLN A 97 9.30 12.03 35.25
C GLN A 97 9.37 13.07 36.37
N ALA A 98 8.60 12.93 37.42
CA ALA A 98 8.63 13.85 38.59
C ALA A 98 9.85 13.63 39.50
N SER A 99 10.48 12.46 39.46
CA SER A 99 11.64 12.13 40.32
C SER A 99 12.98 12.65 39.82
N PHE A 100 13.04 13.22 38.61
CA PHE A 100 14.30 13.80 38.07
C PHE A 100 14.53 15.27 38.48
N SER A 101 13.62 15.89 39.25
CA SER A 101 13.75 17.29 39.63
C SER A 101 14.12 17.56 41.09
N SER A 102 14.41 16.55 41.92
CA SER A 102 14.91 16.77 43.27
C SER A 102 15.99 15.74 43.63
N ALA A 103 17.23 16.21 43.64
CA ALA A 103 18.33 15.49 44.24
C ALA A 103 18.10 15.38 45.76
N ASN A 104 17.78 14.18 46.24
CA ASN A 104 18.23 13.71 47.56
C ASN A 104 18.03 12.19 47.67
N GLU A 105 19.08 11.57 48.17
CA GLU A 105 19.21 10.13 48.37
C GLU A 105 18.24 9.60 49.40
N SER A 106 17.48 8.58 49.08
CA SER A 106 17.18 7.47 50.01
C SER A 106 16.52 6.32 49.24
N ARG A 107 16.96 5.12 49.52
CA ARG A 107 16.51 3.82 49.00
C ARG A 107 14.99 3.73 48.98
N GLY A 108 14.40 3.87 47.82
CA GLY A 108 12.98 3.60 47.60
C GLY A 108 12.82 2.44 46.67
N LEU A 109 12.05 1.43 47.06
CA LEU A 109 11.49 0.41 46.18
C LEU A 109 11.00 1.07 44.89
N VAL A 110 11.50 0.58 43.73
CA VAL A 110 10.86 0.88 42.44
C VAL A 110 9.52 0.15 42.45
N VAL A 111 8.48 0.83 42.95
CA VAL A 111 7.11 0.42 42.67
C VAL A 111 6.91 0.66 41.17
N LEU A 112 6.83 -0.41 40.43
CA LEU A 112 6.27 -0.36 39.07
C LEU A 112 4.81 0.08 39.28
N GLU A 113 4.55 1.38 39.14
CA GLU A 113 3.19 1.88 39.13
C GLU A 113 2.45 1.15 38.01
N GLU A 114 1.33 0.56 38.37
CA GLU A 114 0.34 0.10 37.40
C GLU A 114 0.07 1.29 36.48
N GLU A 115 0.53 1.19 35.22
CA GLU A 115 0.12 2.13 34.19
C GLU A 115 -1.39 2.28 34.30
N ASP A 116 -1.91 3.49 34.23
CA ASP A 116 -3.35 3.70 34.20
C ASP A 116 -3.88 3.04 32.90
N LYS A 117 -4.32 1.79 33.05
CA LYS A 117 -4.79 0.92 31.94
C LYS A 117 -5.95 1.54 31.16
N ASN A 118 -6.51 2.61 31.68
CA ASN A 118 -7.67 3.29 31.13
C ASN A 118 -7.31 4.56 30.33
N VAL A 119 -6.04 5.00 30.36
CA VAL A 119 -5.61 6.13 29.52
C VAL A 119 -5.61 5.72 28.05
N TYR A 120 -6.36 6.47 27.23
CA TYR A 120 -6.36 6.27 25.78
C TYR A 120 -5.00 6.64 25.19
N VAL A 121 -4.47 5.75 24.38
CA VAL A 121 -3.21 5.94 23.67
C VAL A 121 -3.45 5.82 22.17
N GLU A 122 -3.10 6.87 21.47
CA GLU A 122 -3.16 6.88 20.02
C GLU A 122 -2.12 5.93 19.40
N ASP A 123 -2.53 5.29 18.32
CA ASP A 123 -1.64 4.58 17.40
C ASP A 123 -1.76 5.15 15.99
N TRP A 124 -0.99 4.60 15.04
CA TRP A 124 -0.95 5.05 13.65
C TRP A 124 -2.05 4.43 12.78
N GLY A 125 -3.13 3.94 13.38
CA GLY A 125 -4.34 3.52 12.70
C GLY A 125 -4.28 2.12 12.10
N GLU A 126 -4.96 1.96 10.97
CA GLU A 126 -5.13 0.67 10.30
C GLU A 126 -3.79 0.01 9.96
N GLY A 127 -3.65 -1.27 10.33
CA GLY A 127 -2.43 -2.06 10.11
C GLY A 127 -1.22 -1.65 10.96
N LEU A 128 -1.37 -0.61 11.80
CA LEU A 128 -0.35 -0.11 12.73
C LEU A 128 -0.88 -0.05 14.17
N ALA A 129 -1.89 -0.86 14.47
CA ALA A 129 -2.48 -0.94 15.80
C ALA A 129 -1.43 -1.25 16.87
N GLY A 130 -1.42 -0.46 17.95
CA GLY A 130 -0.46 -0.57 19.04
C GLY A 130 0.95 -0.02 18.72
N LYS A 131 1.17 0.54 17.54
CA LYS A 131 2.40 1.25 17.16
C LYS A 131 2.18 2.75 17.35
N SER A 132 2.83 3.35 18.35
CA SER A 132 2.57 4.72 18.80
C SER A 132 3.82 5.60 18.78
N ALA A 133 4.92 5.13 19.34
CA ALA A 133 6.12 5.91 19.57
C ALA A 133 7.37 5.18 19.03
N PRO A 134 7.61 5.19 17.71
CA PRO A 134 8.80 4.59 17.14
C PRO A 134 10.06 5.28 17.64
N VAL A 135 11.11 4.51 17.87
CA VAL A 135 12.43 4.98 18.25
C VAL A 135 13.50 4.25 17.44
N LEU A 136 14.54 4.98 17.01
CA LEU A 136 15.70 4.42 16.35
C LEU A 136 16.57 3.70 17.37
N CYS A 137 16.93 2.46 17.08
CA CYS A 137 17.77 1.61 17.92
C CYS A 137 19.02 1.19 17.16
N VAL A 138 20.18 1.27 17.83
CA VAL A 138 21.45 0.78 17.32
C VAL A 138 21.93 -0.35 18.22
N ALA A 139 22.08 -1.56 17.66
CA ALA A 139 22.70 -2.69 18.31
C ALA A 139 24.19 -2.73 17.97
N ASP A 140 25.07 -2.61 18.95
CA ASP A 140 26.51 -2.82 18.83
C ASP A 140 26.80 -4.31 18.96
N LEU A 141 27.21 -4.93 17.86
CA LEU A 141 27.43 -6.37 17.81
C LEU A 141 28.67 -6.78 18.58
N SER A 142 29.69 -5.92 18.71
CA SER A 142 30.91 -6.23 19.48
C SER A 142 30.64 -6.30 20.97
N LYS A 143 29.86 -5.36 21.48
CA LYS A 143 29.52 -5.25 22.91
C LYS A 143 28.28 -6.08 23.31
N GLY A 144 27.41 -6.42 22.36
CA GLY A 144 26.10 -7.03 22.66
C GLY A 144 25.12 -6.07 23.32
N GLU A 145 25.27 -4.78 23.08
CA GLU A 145 24.45 -3.71 23.68
C GLU A 145 23.52 -3.08 22.67
N VAL A 146 22.39 -2.59 23.15
CA VAL A 146 21.43 -1.83 22.36
C VAL A 146 21.27 -0.43 22.94
N THR A 147 21.43 0.58 22.08
CA THR A 147 21.27 1.99 22.42
C THR A 147 20.09 2.58 21.63
N MET A 148 19.20 3.29 22.31
CA MET A 148 18.17 4.11 21.66
C MET A 148 18.76 5.47 21.30
N CYS A 149 18.54 5.93 20.06
CA CYS A 149 18.98 7.26 19.64
C CYS A 149 18.17 8.34 20.37
N THR A 150 18.87 9.28 20.95
CA THR A 150 18.28 10.48 21.57
C THR A 150 18.40 11.68 20.63
N GLY A 151 17.61 12.74 20.83
CA GLY A 151 17.69 13.97 20.03
C GLY A 151 16.73 14.06 18.85
N VAL A 152 15.98 13.01 18.53
CA VAL A 152 14.83 13.14 17.62
C VAL A 152 13.81 14.11 18.22
N PRO A 153 13.28 15.10 17.46
CA PRO A 153 12.30 16.05 17.98
C PRO A 153 11.09 15.33 18.59
N PRO A 154 10.57 15.77 19.75
CA PRO A 154 9.56 15.05 20.52
C PRO A 154 8.22 14.87 19.78
N HIS A 155 7.91 15.75 18.81
CA HIS A 155 6.70 15.72 17.97
C HIS A 155 6.88 14.97 16.64
N VAL A 156 8.03 14.29 16.46
CA VAL A 156 8.39 13.56 15.23
C VAL A 156 8.56 12.07 15.54
N SER A 157 7.95 11.23 14.72
CA SER A 157 8.08 9.77 14.76
C SER A 157 9.04 9.30 13.65
N PRO A 158 10.21 8.73 13.98
CA PRO A 158 11.21 8.33 13.01
C PRO A 158 10.92 6.94 12.40
N GLY A 159 11.26 6.77 11.12
CA GLY A 159 11.22 5.47 10.44
C GLY A 159 11.96 5.50 9.11
N GLN A 160 11.92 4.39 8.36
CA GLN A 160 12.63 4.22 7.07
C GLN A 160 14.09 4.69 7.15
N ALA A 161 14.76 4.33 8.23
CA ALA A 161 16.08 4.84 8.53
C ALA A 161 17.18 4.04 7.82
N LEU A 162 18.29 4.74 7.53
CA LEU A 162 19.49 4.18 6.92
C LEU A 162 20.74 4.83 7.53
N TRP A 163 21.87 4.17 7.41
CA TRP A 163 23.15 4.75 7.80
C TRP A 163 23.60 5.85 6.83
N ALA A 164 24.11 6.95 7.35
CA ALA A 164 24.89 7.87 6.55
C ALA A 164 26.17 7.19 6.04
N GLY A 165 26.68 7.63 4.89
CA GLY A 165 27.79 6.95 4.21
C GLY A 165 29.09 6.85 5.02
N ASP A 166 29.30 7.77 5.96
CA ASP A 166 30.45 7.79 6.88
C ASP A 166 30.27 6.87 8.11
N GLY A 167 29.11 6.28 8.31
CA GLY A 167 28.78 5.45 9.46
C GLY A 167 28.68 6.18 10.81
N ASN A 168 28.78 7.53 10.81
CA ASN A 168 28.75 8.35 12.03
C ASN A 168 27.36 8.89 12.37
N GLY A 169 26.40 8.69 11.49
CA GLY A 169 25.04 9.16 11.69
C GLY A 169 24.01 8.35 10.92
N LEU A 170 22.77 8.72 11.10
CA LEU A 170 21.61 8.09 10.50
C LEU A 170 20.79 9.13 9.72
N ILE A 171 20.24 8.71 8.59
CA ILE A 171 19.25 9.48 7.84
C ILE A 171 17.92 8.76 8.02
N PHE A 172 16.83 9.49 8.29
CA PHE A 172 15.52 8.90 8.49
C PHE A 172 14.39 9.79 7.99
N VAL A 173 13.23 9.20 7.75
CA VAL A 173 11.98 9.93 7.53
C VAL A 173 11.32 10.15 8.89
N GLY A 174 11.00 11.39 9.20
CA GLY A 174 10.29 11.76 10.40
C GLY A 174 8.88 12.24 10.08
N TRP A 175 7.86 11.63 10.67
CA TRP A 175 6.45 12.03 10.53
C TRP A 175 6.02 12.85 11.74
N TRP A 176 5.38 14.00 11.50
CA TRP A 176 4.73 14.77 12.56
C TRP A 176 3.51 14.01 13.08
N HIS A 177 3.36 13.94 14.40
CA HIS A 177 2.28 13.22 15.07
C HIS A 177 1.41 14.09 16.00
N GLU A 178 1.62 15.40 15.99
CA GLU A 178 0.80 16.37 16.70
C GLU A 178 -0.05 17.18 15.70
N PRO A 179 -1.27 17.60 16.12
CA PRO A 179 -1.92 17.45 17.43
C PRO A 179 -2.45 16.04 17.70
N PHE A 180 -2.64 15.21 16.68
CA PHE A 180 -2.98 13.80 16.77
C PHE A 180 -2.52 13.04 15.51
N ARG A 181 -2.51 11.70 15.59
CA ARG A 181 -2.04 10.83 14.51
C ARG A 181 -3.15 10.59 13.50
N LEU A 182 -2.82 10.71 12.21
CA LEU A 182 -3.63 10.23 11.10
C LEU A 182 -3.05 8.93 10.56
N GLY A 183 -3.90 8.02 10.08
CA GLY A 183 -3.48 6.73 9.55
C GLY A 183 -2.44 6.86 8.44
N LEU A 184 -1.36 6.07 8.53
CA LEU A 184 -0.24 6.09 7.57
C LEU A 184 -0.38 5.04 6.47
N LYS A 185 -0.94 3.88 6.78
CA LYS A 185 -1.03 2.78 5.81
C LYS A 185 -1.85 3.21 4.60
N PHE A 186 -1.28 3.07 3.41
CA PHE A 186 -1.83 3.51 2.13
C PHE A 186 -2.03 5.03 2.01
N CYS A 187 -1.29 5.83 2.78
CA CYS A 187 -1.36 7.29 2.76
C CYS A 187 0.04 7.88 2.59
N SER A 188 0.38 8.28 1.36
CA SER A 188 1.65 8.92 1.03
C SER A 188 1.60 10.45 1.16
N ASN A 189 0.56 10.99 1.82
CA ASN A 189 0.26 12.41 1.91
C ASN A 189 0.34 12.95 3.36
N ARG A 190 1.11 12.30 4.21
CA ARG A 190 1.31 12.70 5.61
C ARG A 190 2.53 13.61 5.74
N ARG A 191 2.40 14.71 6.50
CA ARG A 191 3.51 15.63 6.74
C ARG A 191 4.71 14.86 7.27
N SER A 192 5.81 14.92 6.53
CA SER A 192 7.07 14.25 6.86
C SER A 192 8.24 14.91 6.17
N ALA A 193 9.43 14.71 6.70
CA ALA A 193 10.65 15.24 6.13
C ALA A 193 11.83 14.28 6.33
N LEU A 194 12.93 14.53 5.63
CA LEU A 194 14.21 13.88 5.89
C LEU A 194 14.94 14.59 7.02
N PHE A 195 15.48 13.78 7.92
CA PHE A 195 16.34 14.21 9.02
C PHE A 195 17.67 13.46 8.98
N TYR A 196 18.70 14.12 9.46
CA TYR A 196 19.97 13.49 9.84
C TYR A 196 20.11 13.56 11.36
N ILE A 197 20.64 12.52 11.96
CA ILE A 197 21.02 12.50 13.38
C ILE A 197 22.36 11.83 13.55
N ASP A 198 23.28 12.47 14.26
CA ASP A 198 24.53 11.84 14.64
C ASP A 198 24.34 10.89 15.85
N LEU A 199 25.31 10.03 16.11
CA LEU A 199 25.24 9.10 17.23
C LEU A 199 25.35 9.78 18.61
N LYS A 200 25.57 11.11 18.66
CA LYS A 200 25.58 11.93 19.89
C LYS A 200 24.24 12.59 20.17
N GLY A 201 23.29 12.53 19.22
CA GLY A 201 21.95 13.07 19.36
C GLY A 201 21.75 14.47 18.73
N ASN A 202 22.70 14.98 17.96
CA ASN A 202 22.49 16.22 17.21
C ASN A 202 21.64 15.90 15.96
N CYS A 203 20.43 16.44 15.93
CA CYS A 203 19.45 16.19 14.87
C CYS A 203 19.27 17.45 14.01
N GLU A 204 19.27 17.28 12.70
CA GLU A 204 19.05 18.36 11.74
C GLU A 204 18.08 17.95 10.63
N LEU A 205 17.38 18.93 10.08
CA LEU A 205 16.43 18.78 8.98
C LEU A 205 17.19 18.86 7.63
N LEU A 206 17.00 17.85 6.76
CA LEU A 206 17.63 17.82 5.44
C LEU A 206 16.71 18.27 4.32
N SER A 207 15.40 18.11 4.45
CA SER A 207 14.41 18.51 3.44
C SER A 207 13.44 19.56 3.98
N SER A 208 12.60 20.14 3.11
CA SER A 208 11.46 20.95 3.56
C SER A 208 10.53 20.14 4.47
N ASP A 209 9.97 20.79 5.48
CA ASP A 209 9.00 20.21 6.42
C ASP A 209 7.53 20.40 5.99
N SER A 210 7.31 21.01 4.83
CA SER A 210 5.97 21.29 4.27
C SER A 210 5.47 20.20 3.32
N GLY A 211 6.28 19.17 3.04
CA GLY A 211 5.96 18.08 2.15
C GLY A 211 5.63 16.77 2.87
N SER A 212 5.39 15.77 2.07
CA SER A 212 5.31 14.37 2.47
C SER A 212 6.47 13.61 1.81
N VAL A 213 7.34 13.00 2.61
CA VAL A 213 8.58 12.35 2.17
C VAL A 213 8.53 10.86 2.46
N LEU A 214 9.03 10.05 1.54
CA LEU A 214 9.12 8.60 1.68
C LEU A 214 10.24 8.01 0.82
N SER A 215 10.61 6.77 1.11
CA SER A 215 11.55 5.94 0.35
C SER A 215 12.94 6.56 0.12
N PRO A 216 13.66 7.03 1.14
CA PRO A 216 15.03 7.50 0.96
C PRO A 216 15.96 6.34 0.59
N ARG A 217 16.82 6.54 -0.43
CA ARG A 217 17.77 5.52 -0.93
C ARG A 217 19.12 6.18 -1.20
N LEU A 218 20.13 5.72 -0.48
CA LEU A 218 21.51 6.19 -0.62
C LEU A 218 22.15 5.56 -1.86
N SER A 219 22.91 6.35 -2.63
CA SER A 219 23.69 5.86 -3.77
C SER A 219 24.88 5.00 -3.30
N PRO A 220 25.41 4.09 -4.15
CA PRO A 220 26.57 3.27 -3.82
C PRO A 220 27.84 4.05 -3.50
N ASP A 221 28.05 5.22 -4.10
CA ASP A 221 29.17 6.13 -3.83
C ASP A 221 28.98 6.97 -2.55
N HIS A 222 27.81 6.86 -1.90
CA HIS A 222 27.43 7.59 -0.69
C HIS A 222 27.36 9.12 -0.84
N LEU A 223 27.31 9.65 -2.07
CA LEU A 223 27.30 11.08 -2.31
C LEU A 223 25.88 11.63 -2.55
N TRP A 224 24.95 10.76 -2.92
CA TRP A 224 23.60 11.14 -3.33
C TRP A 224 22.54 10.37 -2.55
N LEU A 225 21.45 11.05 -2.28
CA LEU A 225 20.25 10.44 -1.71
C LEU A 225 19.07 10.73 -2.64
N VAL A 226 18.39 9.70 -3.14
CA VAL A 226 17.12 9.83 -3.83
C VAL A 226 15.98 9.55 -2.86
N TYR A 227 14.88 10.32 -2.96
CA TYR A 227 13.67 10.11 -2.18
C TYR A 227 12.44 10.58 -2.96
N LEU A 228 11.26 10.18 -2.52
CA LEU A 228 9.99 10.59 -3.11
C LEU A 228 9.33 11.66 -2.24
N GLN A 229 8.68 12.62 -2.90
CA GLN A 229 7.98 13.72 -2.24
C GLN A 229 6.61 13.95 -2.85
N GLY A 230 5.60 14.13 -1.99
CA GLY A 230 4.24 14.51 -2.38
C GLY A 230 3.74 15.72 -1.60
N ARG A 231 2.49 16.09 -1.86
CA ARG A 231 1.77 17.14 -1.11
C ARG A 231 1.24 16.58 0.21
N VAL A 232 1.19 17.42 1.24
CA VAL A 232 0.51 17.09 2.49
C VAL A 232 -0.99 17.21 2.31
N PHE A 233 -1.73 16.24 2.85
CA PHE A 233 -3.19 16.11 2.69
C PHE A 233 -3.63 15.91 1.22
N GLY A 234 -4.91 16.12 0.95
CA GLY A 234 -5.50 15.86 -0.36
C GLY A 234 -5.64 14.37 -0.67
N PRO A 235 -5.42 13.97 -1.92
CA PRO A 235 -5.44 12.56 -2.31
C PRO A 235 -4.41 11.75 -1.50
N HIS A 236 -4.84 10.67 -0.86
CA HIS A 236 -3.94 9.85 -0.02
C HIS A 236 -2.87 9.10 -0.84
N HIS A 237 -3.11 8.83 -2.13
CA HIS A 237 -2.11 8.46 -3.12
C HIS A 237 -2.09 9.50 -4.23
N GLN A 238 -0.89 9.90 -4.64
CA GLN A 238 -0.65 10.99 -5.59
C GLN A 238 0.47 10.60 -6.55
N CYS A 239 0.58 11.29 -7.67
CA CYS A 239 1.81 11.31 -8.44
C CYS A 239 2.89 12.04 -7.60
N LEU A 240 4.00 11.39 -7.37
CA LEU A 240 5.09 11.88 -6.53
C LEU A 240 6.19 12.49 -7.39
N SER A 241 6.87 13.51 -6.87
CA SER A 241 8.15 13.96 -7.40
C SER A 241 9.26 13.04 -6.88
N MET A 242 10.25 12.74 -7.71
CA MET A 242 11.49 12.11 -7.28
C MET A 242 12.52 13.22 -7.04
N MET A 243 13.04 13.28 -5.83
CA MET A 243 13.97 14.28 -5.36
C MET A 243 15.39 13.69 -5.31
N LEU A 244 16.38 14.49 -5.65
CA LEU A 244 17.79 14.15 -5.51
C LEU A 244 18.44 15.11 -4.53
N TYR A 245 19.11 14.59 -3.51
CA TYR A 245 19.85 15.36 -2.51
C TYR A 245 21.35 15.12 -2.63
N ASP A 246 22.11 16.19 -2.81
CA ASP A 246 23.57 16.20 -2.81
C ASP A 246 24.06 16.28 -1.35
N LEU A 247 24.63 15.19 -0.83
CA LEU A 247 25.08 15.09 0.56
C LEU A 247 26.32 15.97 0.85
N GLN A 248 27.15 16.26 -0.16
CA GLN A 248 28.31 17.14 -0.01
C GLN A 248 27.92 18.61 0.02
N LYS A 249 27.06 19.03 -0.92
CA LYS A 249 26.57 20.41 -0.99
C LYS A 249 25.40 20.68 -0.04
N ARG A 250 24.78 19.62 0.48
CA ARG A 250 23.61 19.68 1.38
C ARG A 250 22.41 20.41 0.73
N THR A 251 22.16 20.11 -0.55
CA THR A 251 21.09 20.72 -1.33
C THR A 251 20.27 19.68 -2.05
N GLY A 252 18.94 19.89 -2.04
CA GLY A 252 17.99 19.05 -2.77
C GLY A 252 17.52 19.70 -4.06
N SER A 253 17.25 18.90 -5.07
CA SER A 253 16.67 19.30 -6.34
C SER A 253 15.62 18.29 -6.83
N VAL A 254 14.71 18.73 -7.69
CA VAL A 254 13.75 17.84 -8.35
C VAL A 254 14.48 17.09 -9.46
N LEU A 255 14.46 15.76 -9.44
CA LEU A 255 14.99 14.91 -10.49
C LEU A 255 13.88 14.53 -11.49
N VAL A 256 12.70 14.13 -10.99
CA VAL A 256 11.52 13.83 -11.79
C VAL A 256 10.34 14.58 -11.18
N ASP A 257 9.71 15.45 -11.96
CA ASP A 257 8.56 16.21 -11.49
C ASP A 257 7.25 15.42 -11.62
N VAL A 258 6.20 15.92 -11.00
CA VAL A 258 4.84 15.37 -11.08
C VAL A 258 4.34 15.43 -12.52
N VAL A 259 3.93 14.29 -13.05
CA VAL A 259 3.28 14.21 -14.36
C VAL A 259 1.80 14.57 -14.19
N ARG A 260 1.40 15.70 -14.77
CA ARG A 260 0.01 16.17 -14.76
C ARG A 260 -0.88 15.34 -15.65
N ARG A 261 -0.47 15.15 -16.91
CA ARG A 261 -1.15 14.35 -17.93
C ARG A 261 -0.15 13.47 -18.63
N ALA A 262 -0.44 12.21 -18.73
CA ALA A 262 0.36 11.29 -19.51
C ALA A 262 -0.17 11.25 -20.95
N GLU A 263 0.73 11.27 -21.92
CA GLU A 263 0.40 10.86 -23.28
C GLU A 263 0.24 9.33 -23.33
N LYS A 264 -0.58 8.86 -24.26
CA LYS A 264 -0.87 7.43 -24.41
C LYS A 264 0.42 6.60 -24.53
N GLY A 265 0.59 5.62 -23.64
CA GLY A 265 1.76 4.74 -23.61
C GLY A 265 3.05 5.41 -23.11
N GLN A 266 3.01 6.66 -22.65
CA GLN A 266 4.16 7.37 -22.09
C GLN A 266 4.23 7.17 -20.57
N PHE A 267 5.36 7.55 -19.98
CA PHE A 267 5.53 7.58 -18.52
C PHE A 267 4.46 8.47 -17.86
N ALA A 268 3.70 7.90 -16.94
CA ALA A 268 2.53 8.54 -16.34
C ALA A 268 2.80 9.15 -14.95
N GLY A 269 4.05 9.11 -14.47
CA GLY A 269 4.44 9.61 -13.16
C GLY A 269 4.93 8.52 -12.21
N VAL A 270 5.39 8.92 -11.03
CA VAL A 270 5.86 8.02 -9.97
C VAL A 270 4.74 7.83 -8.96
N TYR A 271 4.35 6.58 -8.70
CA TYR A 271 3.26 6.25 -7.75
C TYR A 271 3.68 5.26 -6.67
N ASP A 272 4.68 4.42 -6.92
CA ASP A 272 5.12 3.37 -6.00
C ASP A 272 6.37 3.78 -5.23
N SER A 273 6.57 3.16 -4.06
CA SER A 273 7.80 3.29 -3.28
C SER A 273 9.01 2.75 -4.06
N LEU A 274 10.17 3.36 -3.87
CA LEU A 274 11.42 2.86 -4.47
C LEU A 274 11.84 1.52 -3.82
N PRO A 275 12.38 0.56 -4.59
CA PRO A 275 13.02 -0.63 -4.02
C PRO A 275 14.15 -0.25 -3.05
N LEU A 276 14.48 -1.13 -2.11
CA LEU A 276 15.59 -0.89 -1.17
C LEU A 276 16.91 -0.66 -1.89
N HIS A 277 17.15 -1.42 -2.94
CA HIS A 277 18.30 -1.28 -3.84
C HIS A 277 17.77 -0.92 -5.22
N CYS A 278 17.98 0.32 -5.63
CA CYS A 278 17.45 0.89 -6.88
C CYS A 278 18.49 1.64 -7.71
N TRP A 279 19.72 1.77 -7.22
CA TRP A 279 20.79 2.46 -7.93
C TRP A 279 21.62 1.51 -8.80
N SER A 280 22.12 2.01 -9.93
CA SER A 280 23.23 1.36 -10.66
C SER A 280 24.52 1.38 -9.84
N SER A 281 25.43 0.47 -10.13
CA SER A 281 26.69 0.36 -9.39
C SER A 281 27.60 1.58 -9.52
N ASP A 282 27.50 2.33 -10.61
CA ASP A 282 28.20 3.59 -10.87
C ASP A 282 27.51 4.85 -10.32
N SER A 283 26.36 4.68 -9.64
CA SER A 283 25.55 5.77 -9.09
C SER A 283 24.98 6.77 -10.12
N GLU A 284 24.86 6.38 -11.39
CA GLU A 284 24.38 7.27 -12.46
C GLU A 284 22.90 7.05 -12.82
N GLU A 285 22.34 5.88 -12.55
CA GLU A 285 20.93 5.57 -12.84
C GLU A 285 20.17 5.10 -11.61
N ILE A 286 18.89 5.47 -11.53
CA ILE A 286 17.94 4.99 -10.53
C ILE A 286 16.84 4.20 -11.25
N PHE A 287 16.60 2.96 -10.81
CA PHE A 287 15.60 2.06 -11.37
C PHE A 287 14.37 1.98 -10.47
N PHE A 288 13.18 2.03 -11.07
CA PHE A 288 11.91 1.98 -10.32
C PHE A 288 10.79 1.41 -11.17
N SER A 289 9.71 0.98 -10.51
CA SER A 289 8.48 0.59 -11.18
C SER A 289 7.43 1.65 -10.99
N SER A 290 6.56 1.85 -11.97
CA SER A 290 5.41 2.73 -11.82
C SER A 290 4.24 2.30 -12.68
N ALA A 291 3.03 2.69 -12.25
CA ALA A 291 1.81 2.50 -12.99
C ALA A 291 1.80 3.37 -14.27
N CYS A 292 1.36 2.79 -15.37
CA CYS A 292 1.16 3.46 -16.64
C CYS A 292 -0.13 2.92 -17.26
N GLU A 293 -1.18 3.71 -17.24
CA GLU A 293 -2.54 3.29 -17.63
C GLU A 293 -2.98 2.00 -16.89
N ASN A 294 -3.29 0.93 -17.59
CA ASN A 294 -3.68 -0.36 -17.02
C ASN A 294 -2.50 -1.32 -16.82
N SER A 295 -1.27 -0.84 -16.88
CA SER A 295 -0.07 -1.66 -16.74
C SER A 295 0.85 -1.11 -15.66
N LYS A 296 1.88 -1.88 -15.33
CA LYS A 296 3.02 -1.42 -14.52
C LYS A 296 4.30 -1.77 -15.25
N SER A 297 5.14 -0.78 -15.47
CA SER A 297 6.40 -0.88 -16.20
C SER A 297 7.61 -0.54 -15.33
N VAL A 298 8.81 -0.95 -15.76
CA VAL A 298 10.07 -0.63 -15.10
C VAL A 298 10.80 0.44 -15.89
N PHE A 299 11.24 1.47 -15.19
CA PHE A 299 11.93 2.63 -15.75
C PHE A 299 13.30 2.81 -15.12
N SER A 300 14.22 3.47 -15.85
CA SER A 300 15.41 4.09 -15.29
C SER A 300 15.32 5.62 -15.44
N VAL A 301 15.93 6.33 -14.51
CA VAL A 301 16.16 7.77 -14.62
C VAL A 301 17.63 8.07 -14.46
N GLU A 302 18.18 8.84 -15.41
CA GLU A 302 19.55 9.30 -15.37
C GLU A 302 19.70 10.43 -14.36
N ARG A 303 20.58 10.27 -13.38
CA ARG A 303 20.78 11.19 -12.26
C ARG A 303 21.11 12.63 -12.70
N ARG A 304 21.89 12.81 -13.75
CA ARG A 304 22.36 14.14 -14.19
C ARG A 304 21.34 14.93 -14.98
N THR A 305 20.53 14.24 -15.77
CA THR A 305 19.61 14.91 -16.73
C THR A 305 18.14 14.76 -16.35
N GLY A 306 17.80 13.82 -15.48
CA GLY A 306 16.41 13.46 -15.18
C GLY A 306 15.71 12.73 -16.33
N ARG A 307 16.46 12.30 -17.38
CA ARG A 307 15.90 11.57 -18.51
C ARG A 307 15.40 10.19 -18.08
N ILE A 308 14.13 9.93 -18.34
CA ILE A 308 13.46 8.66 -18.04
C ILE A 308 13.51 7.77 -19.28
N THR A 309 13.86 6.51 -19.09
CA THR A 309 13.92 5.49 -20.14
C THR A 309 13.19 4.25 -19.68
N PRO A 310 12.29 3.66 -20.49
CA PRO A 310 11.69 2.38 -20.17
C PRO A 310 12.75 1.27 -20.24
N VAL A 311 12.88 0.53 -19.15
CA VAL A 311 13.78 -0.65 -19.04
C VAL A 311 13.03 -1.91 -19.42
N TYR A 312 11.78 -2.01 -19.05
CA TYR A 312 10.82 -3.00 -19.46
C TYR A 312 9.45 -2.34 -19.61
N ASP A 313 8.97 -2.29 -20.84
CA ASP A 313 7.69 -1.66 -21.17
C ASP A 313 6.68 -2.75 -21.53
N CYS A 314 5.70 -2.93 -20.66
CA CYS A 314 4.63 -3.90 -20.84
C CYS A 314 3.74 -3.59 -22.07
N ASN A 315 3.79 -2.37 -22.62
CA ASN A 315 2.94 -1.96 -23.74
C ASN A 315 3.59 -2.24 -25.11
N THR A 316 4.88 -2.59 -25.16
CA THR A 316 5.65 -2.75 -26.43
C THR A 316 6.08 -4.17 -26.75
N VAL A 317 5.77 -5.13 -25.88
CA VAL A 317 6.18 -6.53 -26.04
C VAL A 317 5.24 -7.28 -27.00
N SER A 318 5.76 -8.28 -27.73
CA SER A 318 4.96 -9.06 -28.67
C SER A 318 3.83 -9.84 -27.99
N PRO A 319 2.70 -10.11 -28.69
CA PRO A 319 1.53 -10.78 -28.11
C PRO A 319 1.80 -12.15 -27.45
N GLU A 320 2.89 -12.82 -27.83
CA GLU A 320 3.26 -14.14 -27.29
C GLU A 320 4.00 -14.07 -25.94
N GLN A 321 4.52 -12.89 -25.55
CA GLN A 321 5.28 -12.64 -24.32
C GLN A 321 4.68 -11.52 -23.46
N GLU A 322 3.43 -11.18 -23.66
CA GLU A 322 2.78 -10.03 -23.08
C GLU A 322 2.56 -10.21 -21.56
N PHE A 323 3.37 -9.52 -20.78
CA PHE A 323 3.11 -9.28 -19.36
C PHE A 323 2.51 -7.88 -19.19
N GLY A 324 1.36 -7.79 -18.56
CA GLY A 324 0.72 -6.51 -18.24
C GLY A 324 1.26 -5.86 -16.96
N ASN A 325 2.17 -6.53 -16.25
CA ASN A 325 2.78 -6.05 -15.03
C ASN A 325 4.22 -6.51 -14.88
N ALA A 326 5.12 -5.55 -14.67
CA ALA A 326 6.51 -5.76 -14.30
C ALA A 326 6.86 -4.93 -13.06
N LYS A 327 7.28 -5.58 -11.99
CA LYS A 327 7.68 -4.97 -10.73
C LYS A 327 9.14 -5.24 -10.45
N LEU A 328 9.95 -4.18 -10.38
CA LEU A 328 11.34 -4.27 -9.95
C LEU A 328 11.41 -4.64 -8.47
N LEU A 329 12.11 -5.70 -8.14
CA LEU A 329 12.30 -6.17 -6.77
C LEU A 329 13.59 -5.62 -6.16
N THR A 330 14.69 -5.64 -6.93
CA THR A 330 15.99 -5.15 -6.48
C THR A 330 16.95 -4.96 -7.66
N VAL A 331 17.95 -4.10 -7.45
CA VAL A 331 19.15 -3.98 -8.28
C VAL A 331 20.36 -4.22 -7.38
N MET A 332 21.20 -5.18 -7.70
CA MET A 332 22.37 -5.52 -6.90
C MET A 332 23.57 -5.81 -7.80
N LYS A 333 24.62 -5.00 -7.72
CA LYS A 333 25.81 -5.09 -8.59
C LYS A 333 25.39 -5.21 -10.07
N ASP A 334 24.50 -4.34 -10.52
CA ASP A 334 23.90 -4.29 -11.85
C ASP A 334 23.01 -5.50 -12.24
N LEU A 335 22.84 -6.50 -11.38
CA LEU A 335 21.82 -7.51 -11.56
C LEU A 335 20.46 -6.96 -11.17
N MET A 336 19.58 -6.77 -12.13
CA MET A 336 18.19 -6.44 -11.93
C MET A 336 17.36 -7.71 -11.75
N VAL A 337 16.49 -7.73 -10.75
CA VAL A 337 15.51 -8.79 -10.53
C VAL A 337 14.13 -8.18 -10.54
N MET A 338 13.24 -8.69 -11.37
CA MET A 338 11.85 -8.26 -11.42
C MET A 338 10.87 -9.43 -11.36
N SER A 339 9.66 -9.15 -10.93
CA SER A 339 8.51 -10.04 -10.98
C SER A 339 7.58 -9.59 -12.09
N CYS A 340 7.25 -10.49 -13.02
CA CYS A 340 6.36 -10.23 -14.13
C CYS A 340 5.14 -11.13 -14.06
N SER A 341 3.97 -10.60 -14.44
CA SER A 341 2.73 -11.35 -14.51
C SER A 341 1.76 -10.74 -15.51
N SER A 342 0.73 -11.50 -15.87
CA SER A 342 -0.44 -11.02 -16.62
C SER A 342 -1.71 -11.63 -16.01
N PRO A 343 -2.92 -11.19 -16.37
CA PRO A 343 -4.13 -11.74 -15.78
C PRO A 343 -4.25 -13.26 -15.87
N ASN A 344 -3.68 -13.88 -16.90
CA ASN A 344 -3.70 -15.32 -17.14
C ASN A 344 -2.35 -16.03 -16.84
N ARG A 345 -1.36 -15.32 -16.32
CA ARG A 345 -0.05 -15.88 -15.97
C ARG A 345 0.36 -15.47 -14.56
N PRO A 346 0.51 -16.42 -13.63
CA PRO A 346 1.04 -16.14 -12.29
C PRO A 346 2.40 -15.45 -12.32
N PRO A 347 2.80 -14.74 -11.22
CA PRO A 347 4.09 -14.07 -11.15
C PRO A 347 5.27 -15.02 -11.37
N SER A 348 6.20 -14.61 -12.24
CA SER A 348 7.48 -15.27 -12.48
C SER A 348 8.63 -14.29 -12.28
N LEU A 349 9.81 -14.80 -11.95
CA LEU A 349 11.01 -13.98 -11.77
C LEU A 349 11.77 -13.88 -13.10
N MET A 350 12.21 -12.65 -13.39
CA MET A 350 13.08 -12.35 -14.53
C MET A 350 14.31 -11.58 -14.04
N VAL A 351 15.45 -11.85 -14.67
CA VAL A 351 16.71 -11.19 -14.36
C VAL A 351 17.40 -10.67 -15.62
N ARG A 352 18.16 -9.58 -15.44
CA ARG A 352 19.02 -8.99 -16.46
C ARG A 352 20.17 -8.22 -15.82
N PHE A 353 21.34 -8.16 -16.45
CA PHE A 353 22.41 -7.24 -16.06
C PHE A 353 22.23 -5.88 -16.76
N ALA A 354 22.26 -4.79 -15.99
CA ALA A 354 22.13 -3.42 -16.49
C ALA A 354 23.34 -3.02 -17.36
N SER A 355 24.56 -3.45 -16.97
CA SER A 355 25.83 -3.07 -17.56
C SER A 355 26.21 -3.84 -18.83
N ASN A 356 25.48 -4.89 -19.22
CA ASN A 356 25.85 -5.69 -20.40
C ASN A 356 25.41 -4.99 -21.68
N ALA A 357 26.35 -4.30 -22.33
CA ALA A 357 26.21 -3.73 -23.67
C ALA A 357 25.92 -4.78 -24.77
N GLY A 358 25.88 -6.07 -24.47
CA GLY A 358 25.77 -7.17 -25.43
C GLY A 358 24.44 -7.93 -25.46
N SER A 359 23.69 -7.97 -24.37
CA SER A 359 22.38 -8.66 -24.35
C SER A 359 21.36 -7.84 -23.57
N LYS A 360 20.34 -7.33 -24.27
CA LYS A 360 19.15 -6.69 -23.66
C LYS A 360 18.09 -7.72 -23.26
N GLU A 361 18.39 -9.01 -23.36
CA GLU A 361 17.42 -10.06 -23.10
C GLU A 361 17.22 -10.30 -21.60
N TRP A 362 15.96 -10.43 -21.22
CA TRP A 362 15.56 -10.86 -19.90
C TRP A 362 15.54 -12.38 -19.81
N ILE A 363 16.15 -12.92 -18.78
CA ILE A 363 16.25 -14.36 -18.54
C ILE A 363 15.19 -14.73 -17.48
N HIS A 364 14.34 -15.70 -17.80
CA HIS A 364 13.43 -16.28 -16.84
C HIS A 364 14.17 -17.15 -15.83
N LEU A 365 13.87 -16.97 -14.52
CA LEU A 365 14.35 -17.84 -13.45
C LEU A 365 13.27 -18.87 -13.10
N GLY A 366 13.55 -20.14 -13.40
CA GLY A 366 12.64 -21.25 -13.15
C GLY A 366 11.75 -21.58 -14.34
N GLU A 367 10.80 -22.49 -14.12
CA GLU A 367 9.84 -22.87 -15.15
C GLU A 367 8.85 -21.72 -15.37
N THR A 368 8.53 -21.43 -16.63
CA THR A 368 7.47 -20.50 -16.97
C THR A 368 6.15 -21.04 -16.42
N GLY A 369 5.51 -20.28 -15.54
CA GLY A 369 4.26 -20.69 -14.92
C GLY A 369 3.20 -21.08 -15.95
N ILE A 370 2.27 -21.93 -15.54
CA ILE A 370 1.15 -22.37 -16.39
C ILE A 370 0.37 -21.14 -16.84
N CYS A 371 0.25 -20.95 -18.16
CA CYS A 371 -0.67 -19.96 -18.71
C CYS A 371 -2.10 -20.51 -18.56
N GLU A 372 -2.94 -19.79 -17.85
CA GLU A 372 -4.35 -20.16 -17.68
C GLU A 372 -5.12 -19.99 -19.00
N ARG A 373 -6.02 -20.91 -19.29
CA ARG A 373 -6.81 -20.92 -20.52
C ARG A 373 -7.98 -19.93 -20.44
N PHE A 374 -7.67 -18.65 -20.50
CA PHE A 374 -8.65 -17.58 -20.70
C PHE A 374 -7.96 -16.36 -21.32
N ASP A 375 -8.74 -15.57 -22.05
CA ASP A 375 -8.27 -14.37 -22.72
C ASP A 375 -8.41 -13.14 -21.81
N TRP A 376 -7.59 -12.13 -22.05
CA TRP A 376 -7.74 -10.84 -21.43
C TRP A 376 -7.48 -9.70 -22.41
N GLN A 377 -8.04 -8.52 -22.11
CA GLN A 377 -7.91 -7.33 -22.92
C GLN A 377 -7.80 -6.10 -22.02
N SER A 378 -6.82 -5.24 -22.28
CA SER A 378 -6.73 -3.89 -21.72
C SER A 378 -7.40 -2.89 -22.66
N MET A 379 -8.10 -1.89 -22.10
CA MET A 379 -8.79 -0.87 -22.89
C MET A 379 -8.72 0.49 -22.22
N ILE A 380 -8.65 1.54 -23.04
CA ILE A 380 -8.80 2.94 -22.63
C ILE A 380 -10.15 3.42 -23.11
N ILE A 381 -10.90 4.05 -22.23
CA ILE A 381 -12.27 4.52 -22.45
C ILE A 381 -12.29 6.04 -22.35
N THR A 382 -12.87 6.68 -23.34
CA THR A 382 -13.09 8.13 -23.37
C THR A 382 -14.51 8.40 -22.93
N PRO A 383 -14.73 9.20 -21.88
CA PRO A 383 -16.07 9.65 -21.51
C PRO A 383 -16.68 10.49 -22.63
N PRO A 384 -18.01 10.43 -22.83
CA PRO A 384 -18.67 11.32 -23.77
C PRO A 384 -18.69 12.77 -23.24
N PRO A 385 -18.88 13.78 -24.08
CA PRO A 385 -18.78 15.19 -23.70
C PRO A 385 -19.65 15.60 -22.50
N GLU A 386 -20.83 15.01 -22.36
CA GLU A 386 -21.75 15.28 -21.25
C GLU A 386 -21.31 14.69 -19.90
N GLU A 387 -20.34 13.77 -19.91
CA GLU A 387 -19.74 13.16 -18.72
C GLU A 387 -18.32 13.68 -18.44
N GLU A 388 -17.84 14.65 -19.23
CA GLU A 388 -16.54 15.26 -18.99
C GLU A 388 -16.48 16.01 -17.66
N ASN A 389 -15.29 16.03 -17.07
CA ASN A 389 -15.03 16.83 -15.87
C ASN A 389 -14.85 18.29 -16.27
N HIS A 390 -15.61 19.21 -15.65
CA HIS A 390 -15.57 20.63 -15.99
C HIS A 390 -14.22 21.32 -15.73
N GLN A 391 -13.47 20.84 -14.74
CA GLN A 391 -12.14 21.40 -14.39
C GLN A 391 -11.00 20.71 -15.15
N PHE A 392 -11.19 19.44 -15.51
CA PHE A 392 -10.18 18.59 -16.11
C PHE A 392 -10.77 17.86 -17.34
N SER A 393 -10.93 18.60 -18.44
CA SER A 393 -11.46 18.04 -19.69
C SER A 393 -10.48 17.08 -20.37
N GLY A 394 -11.01 16.17 -21.21
CA GLY A 394 -10.21 15.25 -22.03
C GLY A 394 -9.49 14.15 -21.24
N LEU A 395 -9.95 13.82 -20.02
CA LEU A 395 -9.40 12.72 -19.24
C LEU A 395 -10.04 11.39 -19.66
N ASN A 396 -9.19 10.45 -20.01
CA ASN A 396 -9.55 9.04 -20.23
C ASN A 396 -9.44 8.25 -18.94
N PHE A 397 -10.01 7.04 -18.94
CA PHE A 397 -9.87 6.07 -17.87
C PHE A 397 -9.71 4.65 -18.45
N GLY A 398 -9.42 3.65 -17.61
CA GLY A 398 -9.02 2.35 -18.09
C GLY A 398 -9.87 1.20 -17.57
N ALA A 399 -9.77 0.05 -18.26
CA ALA A 399 -10.32 -1.20 -17.76
C ALA A 399 -9.54 -2.40 -18.31
N VAL A 400 -9.61 -3.51 -17.57
CA VAL A 400 -9.07 -4.82 -17.98
C VAL A 400 -10.22 -5.83 -17.93
N LEU A 401 -10.49 -6.49 -19.06
CA LEU A 401 -11.53 -7.51 -19.19
C LEU A 401 -10.88 -8.89 -19.32
N LEU A 402 -11.26 -9.82 -18.44
CA LEU A 402 -10.93 -11.24 -18.54
C LEU A 402 -12.14 -12.02 -19.05
N LYS A 403 -11.92 -12.94 -19.99
CA LYS A 403 -13.00 -13.72 -20.63
C LYS A 403 -12.64 -15.20 -20.60
N PRO A 404 -13.55 -16.08 -20.11
CA PRO A 404 -13.36 -17.52 -20.23
C PRO A 404 -13.18 -17.95 -21.69
N GLU A 405 -12.43 -19.02 -21.93
CA GLU A 405 -12.33 -19.64 -23.26
C GLU A 405 -13.71 -20.12 -23.70
N SER A 406 -14.17 -19.65 -24.85
CA SER A 406 -15.48 -20.04 -25.38
C SER A 406 -15.35 -21.30 -26.24
N THR A 407 -15.96 -22.39 -25.78
CA THR A 407 -16.06 -23.66 -26.55
C THR A 407 -17.23 -23.67 -27.52
N SER A 408 -18.12 -22.68 -27.46
CA SER A 408 -19.31 -22.58 -28.32
C SER A 408 -19.79 -21.14 -28.46
N LYS A 409 -20.10 -20.71 -29.69
CA LYS A 409 -20.67 -19.39 -30.00
C LYS A 409 -22.07 -19.12 -29.38
N ARG A 410 -22.72 -20.14 -28.79
CA ARG A 410 -24.07 -20.03 -28.20
C ARG A 410 -24.06 -19.77 -26.70
N VAL A 411 -22.94 -19.94 -26.01
CA VAL A 411 -22.86 -19.72 -24.56
C VAL A 411 -22.46 -18.28 -24.28
N LYS A 412 -23.31 -17.53 -23.58
CA LYS A 412 -22.98 -16.20 -23.05
C LYS A 412 -22.50 -16.30 -21.62
N PHE A 413 -21.45 -15.56 -21.27
CA PHE A 413 -20.86 -15.52 -19.93
C PHE A 413 -21.47 -14.40 -19.09
N PRO A 414 -21.84 -14.67 -17.84
CA PRO A 414 -22.20 -13.61 -16.90
C PRO A 414 -20.97 -12.74 -16.60
N LEU A 415 -21.21 -11.44 -16.36
CA LEU A 415 -20.19 -10.45 -16.13
C LEU A 415 -20.10 -10.11 -14.63
N VAL A 416 -18.91 -10.18 -14.07
CA VAL A 416 -18.59 -9.64 -12.74
C VAL A 416 -17.79 -8.36 -12.92
N VAL A 417 -18.33 -7.24 -12.44
CA VAL A 417 -17.64 -5.95 -12.39
C VAL A 417 -16.86 -5.86 -11.08
N PHE A 418 -15.55 -5.85 -11.17
CA PHE A 418 -14.65 -5.79 -10.02
C PHE A 418 -14.05 -4.39 -9.91
N ILE A 419 -14.29 -3.71 -8.77
CA ILE A 419 -13.94 -2.32 -8.57
C ILE A 419 -12.88 -2.22 -7.46
N HIS A 420 -11.74 -1.55 -7.76
CA HIS A 420 -10.70 -1.34 -6.75
C HIS A 420 -11.11 -0.30 -5.71
N GLY A 421 -10.52 -0.41 -4.53
CA GLY A 421 -10.62 0.59 -3.45
C GLY A 421 -9.67 1.75 -3.64
N GLY A 422 -9.50 2.51 -2.60
CA GLY A 422 -8.65 3.69 -2.59
C GLY A 422 -9.47 4.95 -2.29
N PRO A 423 -9.86 5.80 -3.25
CA PRO A 423 -10.01 5.59 -4.70
C PRO A 423 -8.72 5.69 -5.53
N HIS A 424 -7.68 6.31 -5.01
CA HIS A 424 -6.43 6.53 -5.71
C HIS A 424 -5.54 5.27 -5.65
N SER A 425 -5.91 4.28 -6.42
CA SER A 425 -5.23 3.00 -6.65
C SER A 425 -5.44 2.62 -8.11
N HIS A 426 -5.06 1.42 -8.53
CA HIS A 426 -5.37 0.92 -9.86
C HIS A 426 -5.33 -0.62 -9.89
N PHE A 427 -5.96 -1.19 -10.92
CA PHE A 427 -5.72 -2.54 -11.37
C PHE A 427 -4.72 -2.51 -12.53
N ALA A 428 -3.52 -3.02 -12.32
CA ALA A 428 -2.67 -3.37 -13.45
C ALA A 428 -3.21 -4.65 -14.11
N ALA A 429 -2.85 -4.88 -15.38
CA ALA A 429 -3.09 -6.15 -16.05
C ALA A 429 -2.11 -7.22 -15.50
N GLU A 430 -2.28 -7.55 -14.21
CA GLU A 430 -1.46 -8.48 -13.45
C GLU A 430 -2.27 -9.70 -13.01
N TRP A 431 -1.57 -10.70 -12.47
CA TRP A 431 -2.21 -11.84 -11.86
C TRP A 431 -3.01 -11.41 -10.62
N ASN A 432 -4.32 -11.50 -10.73
CA ASN A 432 -5.23 -11.32 -9.60
C ASN A 432 -5.95 -12.65 -9.34
N VAL A 433 -5.64 -13.28 -8.21
CA VAL A 433 -6.14 -14.62 -7.89
C VAL A 433 -7.67 -14.70 -7.88
N ASN A 434 -8.36 -13.65 -7.38
CA ASN A 434 -9.82 -13.61 -7.35
C ASN A 434 -10.42 -13.49 -8.76
N ALA A 435 -9.86 -12.59 -9.60
CA ALA A 435 -10.30 -12.41 -10.97
C ALA A 435 -10.06 -13.68 -11.79
N ALA A 436 -8.85 -14.27 -11.71
CA ALA A 436 -8.51 -15.50 -12.39
C ALA A 436 -9.41 -16.68 -11.96
N ALA A 437 -9.64 -16.83 -10.65
CA ALA A 437 -10.49 -17.89 -10.12
C ALA A 437 -11.96 -17.73 -10.54
N LEU A 438 -12.51 -16.51 -10.54
CA LEU A 438 -13.85 -16.24 -11.06
C LEU A 438 -13.94 -16.55 -12.55
N THR A 439 -12.89 -16.21 -13.33
CA THR A 439 -12.86 -16.50 -14.76
C THR A 439 -12.84 -18.01 -15.01
N LYS A 440 -12.08 -18.77 -14.22
CA LYS A 440 -12.09 -20.27 -14.28
C LYS A 440 -13.43 -20.87 -13.89
N LEU A 441 -14.22 -20.18 -13.04
CA LEU A 441 -15.58 -20.59 -12.68
C LEU A 441 -16.63 -20.23 -13.73
N GLY A 442 -16.23 -19.62 -14.86
CA GLY A 442 -17.10 -19.30 -15.98
C GLY A 442 -17.69 -17.90 -15.97
N PHE A 443 -17.18 -16.98 -15.17
CA PHE A 443 -17.54 -15.57 -15.21
C PHE A 443 -16.57 -14.80 -16.13
N ALA A 444 -17.05 -13.85 -16.91
CA ALA A 444 -16.20 -12.78 -17.39
C ALA A 444 -15.99 -11.76 -16.24
N VAL A 445 -14.78 -11.18 -16.14
CA VAL A 445 -14.44 -10.23 -15.07
C VAL A 445 -13.95 -8.92 -15.68
N LEU A 446 -14.60 -7.81 -15.35
CA LEU A 446 -14.22 -6.47 -15.76
C LEU A 446 -13.65 -5.72 -14.56
N MET A 447 -12.34 -5.42 -14.59
CA MET A 447 -11.64 -4.61 -13.60
C MET A 447 -11.55 -3.17 -14.12
N VAL A 448 -12.10 -2.20 -13.38
CA VAL A 448 -12.22 -0.81 -13.86
C VAL A 448 -11.29 0.12 -13.10
N ASN A 449 -10.52 0.92 -13.86
CA ASN A 449 -9.69 2.03 -13.40
C ASN A 449 -10.39 3.36 -13.74
N TYR A 450 -11.37 3.74 -12.93
CA TYR A 450 -12.15 4.98 -13.10
C TYR A 450 -11.27 6.23 -12.93
N ARG A 451 -11.70 7.41 -13.44
CA ARG A 451 -10.98 8.69 -13.20
C ARG A 451 -10.80 8.93 -11.70
N GLY A 452 -9.56 9.20 -11.30
CA GLY A 452 -9.10 9.18 -9.92
C GLY A 452 -8.13 8.05 -9.62
N SER A 453 -8.05 7.02 -10.49
CA SER A 453 -7.05 5.95 -10.39
C SER A 453 -5.64 6.47 -10.65
N THR A 454 -4.63 5.82 -10.06
CA THR A 454 -3.21 6.08 -10.36
C THR A 454 -2.84 5.55 -11.74
N GLY A 455 -1.75 6.06 -12.34
CA GLY A 455 -1.29 5.65 -13.67
C GLY A 455 -1.83 6.49 -14.83
N PHE A 456 -2.66 7.51 -14.56
CA PHE A 456 -3.27 8.38 -15.57
C PHE A 456 -2.89 9.87 -15.40
N GLY A 457 -1.84 10.16 -14.62
CA GLY A 457 -1.42 11.52 -14.29
C GLY A 457 -2.16 12.12 -13.10
N GLN A 458 -1.59 13.21 -12.54
CA GLN A 458 -2.13 13.87 -11.36
C GLN A 458 -3.49 14.53 -11.61
N ASP A 459 -3.74 15.03 -12.83
CA ASP A 459 -5.03 15.65 -13.16
C ASP A 459 -6.19 14.65 -13.08
N SER A 460 -5.96 13.36 -13.42
CA SER A 460 -6.96 12.31 -13.22
C SER A 460 -7.28 12.12 -11.74
N ILE A 461 -6.26 12.10 -10.89
CA ILE A 461 -6.42 11.97 -9.43
C ILE A 461 -7.20 13.17 -8.87
N ASP A 462 -6.78 14.40 -9.22
CA ASP A 462 -7.40 15.63 -8.73
C ASP A 462 -8.84 15.79 -9.24
N SER A 463 -9.20 15.25 -10.42
CA SER A 463 -10.55 15.31 -11.00
C SER A 463 -11.63 14.66 -10.14
N LEU A 464 -11.25 13.73 -9.28
CA LEU A 464 -12.21 13.01 -8.43
C LEU A 464 -12.54 13.76 -7.15
N LEU A 465 -11.71 14.73 -6.73
CA LEU A 465 -11.96 15.52 -5.53
C LEU A 465 -13.28 16.31 -5.68
N GLY A 466 -14.20 16.11 -4.75
CA GLY A 466 -15.54 16.67 -4.81
C GLY A 466 -16.51 15.94 -5.76
N ASN A 467 -16.06 14.96 -6.53
CA ASN A 467 -16.86 14.25 -7.54
C ASN A 467 -17.07 12.76 -7.24
N ILE A 468 -16.73 12.31 -6.03
CA ILE A 468 -17.04 10.93 -5.60
C ILE A 468 -18.54 10.67 -5.59
N GLY A 469 -18.94 9.43 -5.82
CA GLY A 469 -20.34 9.00 -5.87
C GLY A 469 -21.08 9.46 -7.12
N SER A 470 -20.41 10.15 -8.03
CA SER A 470 -20.98 10.62 -9.30
C SER A 470 -20.06 10.34 -10.50
N GLN A 471 -18.87 10.96 -10.58
CA GLN A 471 -17.95 10.75 -11.70
C GLN A 471 -17.46 9.30 -11.76
N ASP A 472 -16.98 8.79 -10.65
CA ASP A 472 -16.48 7.42 -10.51
C ASP A 472 -17.57 6.36 -10.76
N VAL A 473 -18.80 6.61 -10.32
CA VAL A 473 -19.96 5.74 -10.59
C VAL A 473 -20.29 5.70 -12.08
N ARG A 474 -20.33 6.88 -12.74
CA ARG A 474 -20.59 6.96 -14.19
C ARG A 474 -19.49 6.28 -15.00
N ASP A 475 -18.22 6.46 -14.62
CA ASP A 475 -17.09 5.81 -15.30
C ASP A 475 -17.20 4.29 -15.25
N VAL A 476 -17.52 3.71 -14.07
CA VAL A 476 -17.72 2.27 -13.95
C VAL A 476 -18.90 1.81 -14.79
N GLN A 477 -20.06 2.47 -14.71
CA GLN A 477 -21.23 2.12 -15.53
C GLN A 477 -20.92 2.22 -17.02
N ARG A 478 -20.17 3.23 -17.45
CA ARG A 478 -19.74 3.42 -18.84
C ARG A 478 -18.84 2.25 -19.30
N ALA A 479 -17.89 1.84 -18.47
CA ALA A 479 -17.04 0.69 -18.79
C ALA A 479 -17.86 -0.60 -18.99
N VAL A 480 -18.85 -0.82 -18.13
CA VAL A 480 -19.77 -1.96 -18.23
C VAL A 480 -20.54 -1.94 -19.54
N LEU A 481 -21.16 -0.81 -19.86
CA LEU A 481 -21.94 -0.66 -21.11
C LEU A 481 -21.04 -0.84 -22.34
N HIS A 482 -19.81 -0.27 -22.31
CA HIS A 482 -18.84 -0.40 -23.39
C HIS A 482 -18.48 -1.87 -23.68
N VAL A 483 -18.18 -2.67 -22.64
CA VAL A 483 -17.81 -4.08 -22.86
C VAL A 483 -18.99 -4.95 -23.26
N LEU A 484 -20.20 -4.69 -22.76
CA LEU A 484 -21.40 -5.41 -23.15
C LEU A 484 -21.78 -5.16 -24.61
N GLN A 485 -21.59 -3.94 -25.12
CA GLN A 485 -21.84 -3.57 -26.51
C GLN A 485 -20.80 -4.17 -27.45
N SER A 486 -19.52 -4.17 -27.05
CA SER A 486 -18.40 -4.61 -27.91
C SER A 486 -18.13 -6.12 -27.86
N ASN A 487 -18.69 -6.86 -26.88
CA ASN A 487 -18.44 -8.29 -26.71
C ASN A 487 -19.74 -9.09 -26.65
N PRO A 488 -20.23 -9.62 -27.78
CA PRO A 488 -21.53 -10.34 -27.85
C PRO A 488 -21.54 -11.66 -27.03
N ILE A 489 -20.40 -12.15 -26.57
CA ILE A 489 -20.30 -13.33 -25.70
C ILE A 489 -20.67 -13.02 -24.25
N LEU A 490 -20.79 -11.74 -23.87
CA LEU A 490 -21.22 -11.35 -22.52
C LEU A 490 -22.74 -11.32 -22.42
N ASP A 491 -23.26 -11.65 -21.24
CA ASP A 491 -24.68 -11.67 -20.95
C ASP A 491 -25.09 -10.40 -20.21
N ALA A 492 -25.77 -9.50 -20.89
CA ALA A 492 -26.21 -8.24 -20.33
C ALA A 492 -27.28 -8.39 -19.22
N ASP A 493 -27.99 -9.53 -19.18
CA ASP A 493 -29.01 -9.81 -18.16
C ASP A 493 -28.41 -10.44 -16.88
N ARG A 494 -27.14 -10.85 -16.93
CA ARG A 494 -26.45 -11.51 -15.83
C ARG A 494 -25.17 -10.73 -15.43
N VAL A 495 -25.36 -9.55 -14.84
CA VAL A 495 -24.25 -8.68 -14.38
C VAL A 495 -24.26 -8.61 -12.86
N ALA A 496 -23.11 -8.91 -12.25
CA ALA A 496 -22.87 -8.72 -10.82
C ALA A 496 -21.76 -7.67 -10.59
N VAL A 497 -21.74 -7.08 -9.40
CA VAL A 497 -20.72 -6.09 -9.02
C VAL A 497 -20.07 -6.46 -7.69
N MET A 498 -18.75 -6.26 -7.58
CA MET A 498 -18.01 -6.44 -6.34
C MET A 498 -16.91 -5.39 -6.16
N GLY A 499 -16.58 -5.11 -4.88
CA GLY A 499 -15.49 -4.22 -4.55
C GLY A 499 -15.24 -4.13 -3.05
N GLY A 500 -14.09 -3.58 -2.68
CA GLY A 500 -13.70 -3.35 -1.29
C GLY A 500 -13.45 -1.88 -1.01
N SER A 501 -13.72 -1.42 0.25
CA SER A 501 -13.46 -0.04 0.65
C SER A 501 -14.22 0.96 -0.23
N HIS A 502 -13.52 1.87 -0.94
CA HIS A 502 -14.12 2.74 -1.95
C HIS A 502 -14.72 1.95 -3.12
N GLY A 503 -14.15 0.80 -3.51
CA GLY A 503 -14.77 -0.10 -4.50
C GLY A 503 -16.09 -0.68 -4.01
N GLY A 504 -16.23 -0.93 -2.71
CA GLY A 504 -17.49 -1.31 -2.05
C GLY A 504 -18.50 -0.14 -2.00
N PHE A 505 -18.02 1.09 -1.77
CA PHE A 505 -18.80 2.32 -1.91
C PHE A 505 -19.37 2.42 -3.33
N LEU A 506 -18.56 2.22 -4.36
CA LEU A 506 -19.02 2.25 -5.76
C LEU A 506 -19.98 1.11 -6.09
N ALA A 507 -19.73 -0.10 -5.59
CA ALA A 507 -20.64 -1.22 -5.78
C ALA A 507 -22.02 -0.92 -5.18
N CYS A 508 -22.08 -0.32 -3.99
CA CYS A 508 -23.33 0.08 -3.35
C CYS A 508 -24.02 1.26 -4.05
N HIS A 509 -23.25 2.22 -4.60
CA HIS A 509 -23.81 3.28 -5.44
C HIS A 509 -24.43 2.74 -6.72
N LEU A 510 -23.73 1.83 -7.40
CA LEU A 510 -24.23 1.27 -8.67
C LEU A 510 -25.56 0.55 -8.49
N ILE A 511 -25.70 -0.28 -7.48
CA ILE A 511 -26.98 -0.97 -7.23
C ILE A 511 -28.09 -0.04 -6.71
N GLY A 512 -27.73 1.12 -6.16
CA GLY A 512 -28.69 2.14 -5.73
C GLY A 512 -29.09 3.09 -6.84
N GLN A 513 -28.15 3.51 -7.69
CA GLN A 513 -28.41 4.42 -8.82
C GLN A 513 -28.94 3.70 -10.06
N TYR A 514 -28.64 2.38 -10.23
CA TYR A 514 -29.12 1.53 -11.33
C TYR A 514 -29.78 0.25 -10.78
N PRO A 515 -30.92 0.36 -10.06
CA PRO A 515 -31.47 -0.72 -9.24
C PRO A 515 -31.96 -1.95 -10.03
N GLU A 516 -32.24 -1.80 -11.34
CA GLU A 516 -32.69 -2.90 -12.19
C GLU A 516 -31.56 -3.54 -13.01
N PHE A 517 -30.34 -2.97 -12.98
CA PHE A 517 -29.28 -3.39 -13.88
C PHE A 517 -28.47 -4.56 -13.30
N TYR A 518 -28.09 -4.49 -12.02
CA TYR A 518 -27.22 -5.49 -11.39
C TYR A 518 -28.04 -6.57 -10.69
N ARG A 519 -27.67 -7.83 -10.87
CA ARG A 519 -28.35 -9.01 -10.30
C ARG A 519 -27.80 -9.46 -8.95
N ALA A 520 -26.57 -9.11 -8.62
CA ALA A 520 -25.93 -9.40 -7.33
C ALA A 520 -24.85 -8.39 -7.00
N CYS A 521 -24.62 -8.16 -5.70
CA CYS A 521 -23.55 -7.31 -5.19
C CYS A 521 -22.80 -8.01 -4.07
N ALA A 522 -21.46 -7.86 -4.05
CA ALA A 522 -20.61 -8.29 -2.95
C ALA A 522 -19.70 -7.12 -2.52
N ALA A 523 -19.87 -6.62 -1.31
CA ALA A 523 -19.12 -5.48 -0.81
C ALA A 523 -18.31 -5.84 0.45
N ARG A 524 -17.00 -5.54 0.40
CA ARG A 524 -16.04 -5.80 1.47
C ARG A 524 -15.65 -4.50 2.15
N ASN A 525 -15.89 -4.41 3.46
CA ASN A 525 -15.61 -3.20 4.26
C ASN A 525 -15.99 -1.89 3.52
N PRO A 526 -17.25 -1.77 3.00
CA PRO A 526 -17.63 -0.65 2.16
C PRO A 526 -17.79 0.63 2.96
N VAL A 527 -17.41 1.77 2.37
CA VAL A 527 -17.86 3.09 2.85
C VAL A 527 -19.34 3.22 2.47
N ILE A 528 -20.20 3.47 3.46
CA ILE A 528 -21.66 3.57 3.28
C ILE A 528 -22.17 4.96 3.60
N ASN A 529 -21.61 5.61 4.61
CA ASN A 529 -22.01 6.93 5.07
C ASN A 529 -20.76 7.72 5.51
N ALA A 530 -20.29 8.61 4.66
CA ALA A 530 -19.07 9.38 4.91
C ALA A 530 -19.19 10.30 6.14
N ALA A 531 -20.40 10.79 6.45
CA ALA A 531 -20.63 11.65 7.62
C ALA A 531 -20.40 10.91 8.95
N THR A 532 -20.84 9.66 9.06
CA THR A 532 -20.66 8.86 10.29
C THR A 532 -19.24 8.30 10.46
N LEU A 533 -18.39 8.38 9.44
CA LEU A 533 -16.99 7.97 9.51
C LEU A 533 -16.08 9.01 10.17
N LEU A 534 -16.50 10.27 10.32
CA LEU A 534 -15.67 11.33 10.92
C LEU A 534 -15.20 11.00 12.34
N GLY A 535 -16.01 10.30 13.12
CA GLY A 535 -15.67 9.91 14.49
C GLY A 535 -14.95 8.58 14.64
N THR A 536 -14.75 7.81 13.55
CA THR A 536 -14.29 6.41 13.64
C THR A 536 -13.17 6.05 12.68
N SER A 537 -12.91 6.86 11.65
CA SER A 537 -11.87 6.59 10.64
C SER A 537 -10.51 7.13 11.08
N ASP A 538 -9.45 6.37 10.82
CA ASP A 538 -8.07 6.83 11.00
C ASP A 538 -7.61 7.85 9.95
N ILE A 539 -8.41 8.08 8.88
CA ILE A 539 -8.15 9.05 7.79
C ILE A 539 -9.31 10.04 7.65
N ILE A 540 -9.62 10.76 8.72
CA ILE A 540 -10.72 11.73 8.74
C ILE A 540 -10.53 12.86 7.72
N ASP A 541 -9.29 13.27 7.43
CA ASP A 541 -8.93 14.26 6.42
C ASP A 541 -9.48 13.92 5.04
N TRP A 542 -9.45 12.64 4.66
CA TRP A 542 -9.98 12.18 3.37
C TRP A 542 -11.48 12.44 3.25
N ARG A 543 -12.25 12.44 4.33
CA ARG A 543 -13.70 12.69 4.28
C ARG A 543 -14.03 14.10 3.80
N TYR A 544 -13.20 15.09 4.15
CA TYR A 544 -13.33 16.46 3.65
C TYR A 544 -12.88 16.58 2.19
N PHE A 545 -11.68 16.10 1.88
CA PHE A 545 -11.18 16.16 0.50
C PHE A 545 -12.06 15.40 -0.50
N SER A 546 -12.65 14.28 -0.10
CA SER A 546 -13.53 13.50 -0.96
C SER A 546 -14.78 14.25 -1.41
N ILE A 547 -15.26 15.21 -0.63
CA ILE A 547 -16.40 16.07 -0.98
C ILE A 547 -15.98 17.46 -1.51
N GLY A 548 -14.68 17.67 -1.76
CA GLY A 548 -14.14 18.92 -2.32
C GLY A 548 -13.84 20.02 -1.30
N LEU A 549 -13.80 19.69 -0.01
CA LEU A 549 -13.42 20.63 1.05
C LEU A 549 -11.95 20.43 1.47
N HIS A 550 -11.34 21.50 1.93
CA HIS A 550 -10.03 21.43 2.59
C HIS A 550 -10.17 20.88 4.01
N TYR A 551 -9.06 20.37 4.54
CA TYR A 551 -8.96 19.87 5.90
C TYR A 551 -7.84 20.59 6.66
N SER A 552 -8.08 20.89 7.92
CA SER A 552 -7.10 21.28 8.93
C SER A 552 -7.38 20.54 10.24
N PHE A 553 -6.38 20.39 11.10
CA PHE A 553 -6.52 19.63 12.35
C PHE A 553 -7.51 20.25 13.35
N ASP A 554 -7.73 21.56 13.28
CA ASP A 554 -8.66 22.32 14.11
C ASP A 554 -10.08 22.43 13.52
N GLN A 555 -10.31 21.82 12.35
CA GLN A 555 -11.59 21.89 11.66
C GLN A 555 -12.64 21.02 12.34
N LEU A 556 -13.76 21.63 12.73
CA LEU A 556 -14.95 20.93 13.18
C LEU A 556 -15.92 20.67 12.03
N PRO A 557 -16.67 19.57 12.06
CA PRO A 557 -17.69 19.31 11.05
C PRO A 557 -18.83 20.32 11.13
N THR A 558 -19.18 20.92 9.98
CA THR A 558 -20.32 21.82 9.87
C THR A 558 -21.56 21.05 9.38
N PRO A 559 -22.80 21.52 9.67
CA PRO A 559 -24.02 20.90 9.15
C PRO A 559 -24.00 20.76 7.63
N GLN A 560 -23.47 21.77 6.90
CA GLN A 560 -23.35 21.74 5.44
C GLN A 560 -22.42 20.63 4.97
N ALA A 561 -21.26 20.48 5.58
CA ALA A 561 -20.31 19.42 5.25
C ALA A 561 -20.91 18.01 5.48
N LEU A 562 -21.61 17.83 6.62
CA LEU A 562 -22.29 16.57 6.94
C LEU A 562 -23.42 16.25 5.93
N THR A 563 -24.20 17.24 5.53
CA THR A 563 -25.22 17.08 4.50
C THR A 563 -24.60 16.64 3.17
N THR A 564 -23.55 17.32 2.71
CA THR A 564 -22.86 16.96 1.46
C THR A 564 -22.23 15.57 1.54
N MET A 565 -21.64 15.18 2.67
CA MET A 565 -21.11 13.83 2.89
C MET A 565 -22.21 12.77 2.79
N LEU A 566 -23.37 13.04 3.38
CA LEU A 566 -24.52 12.12 3.33
C LEU A 566 -25.07 11.98 1.91
N GLU A 567 -25.29 13.09 1.20
CA GLU A 567 -25.81 13.11 -0.18
C GLU A 567 -24.90 12.34 -1.15
N LYS A 568 -23.58 12.41 -0.94
CA LYS A 568 -22.57 11.69 -1.74
C LYS A 568 -22.35 10.24 -1.30
N SER A 569 -23.11 9.75 -0.34
CA SER A 569 -22.92 8.41 0.24
C SER A 569 -23.95 7.41 -0.28
N PRO A 570 -23.58 6.12 -0.41
CA PRO A 570 -24.50 5.07 -0.87
C PRO A 570 -25.77 4.94 -0.03
N ILE A 571 -25.73 5.29 1.24
CA ILE A 571 -26.89 5.21 2.13
C ILE A 571 -28.04 6.09 1.66
N ALA A 572 -27.77 7.20 0.97
CA ALA A 572 -28.77 8.06 0.37
C ALA A 572 -29.63 7.34 -0.68
N HIS A 573 -29.10 6.29 -1.28
CA HIS A 573 -29.78 5.47 -2.30
C HIS A 573 -30.31 4.15 -1.74
N ALA A 574 -30.16 3.86 -0.45
CA ALA A 574 -30.52 2.56 0.14
C ALA A 574 -32.00 2.17 -0.06
N ALA A 575 -32.89 3.16 -0.17
CA ALA A 575 -34.34 2.92 -0.42
C ALA A 575 -34.60 2.32 -1.80
N GLN A 576 -33.73 2.52 -2.78
CA GLN A 576 -33.86 2.06 -4.16
C GLN A 576 -33.22 0.68 -4.40
N ILE A 577 -32.35 0.22 -3.49
CA ILE A 577 -31.62 -1.04 -3.64
C ILE A 577 -32.58 -2.23 -3.56
N ARG A 578 -32.65 -2.98 -4.66
CA ARG A 578 -33.38 -4.25 -4.78
C ARG A 578 -32.47 -5.45 -5.00
N THR A 579 -31.25 -5.18 -5.46
CA THR A 579 -30.21 -6.18 -5.73
C THR A 579 -29.84 -6.93 -4.46
N PRO A 580 -29.72 -8.28 -4.48
CA PRO A 580 -29.18 -9.06 -3.37
C PRO A 580 -27.75 -8.64 -3.02
N VAL A 581 -27.48 -8.39 -1.73
CA VAL A 581 -26.20 -7.86 -1.23
C VAL A 581 -25.53 -8.83 -0.26
N LEU A 582 -24.28 -9.18 -0.54
CA LEU A 582 -23.37 -9.85 0.39
C LEU A 582 -22.40 -8.82 0.99
N LEU A 583 -22.44 -8.65 2.31
CA LEU A 583 -21.53 -7.79 3.06
C LEU A 583 -20.49 -8.66 3.79
N MET A 584 -19.20 -8.26 3.72
CA MET A 584 -18.08 -8.93 4.39
C MET A 584 -17.32 -7.88 5.19
N LEU A 585 -17.29 -8.01 6.53
CA LEU A 585 -16.82 -6.96 7.44
C LEU A 585 -15.75 -7.48 8.39
N GLY A 586 -14.65 -6.72 8.51
CA GLY A 586 -13.60 -6.95 9.51
C GLY A 586 -13.92 -6.25 10.82
N GLY A 587 -14.04 -7.02 11.92
CA GLY A 587 -14.42 -6.49 13.23
C GLY A 587 -13.41 -5.50 13.84
N LYS A 588 -12.15 -5.51 13.36
CA LYS A 588 -11.06 -4.62 13.82
C LYS A 588 -10.69 -3.53 12.82
N ASP A 589 -11.55 -3.26 11.84
CA ASP A 589 -11.31 -2.22 10.83
C ASP A 589 -11.31 -0.82 11.45
N LYS A 590 -10.15 -0.16 11.41
CA LYS A 590 -9.96 1.22 11.87
C LYS A 590 -10.11 2.25 10.75
N ARG A 591 -10.06 1.82 9.46
CA ARG A 591 -10.16 2.67 8.28
C ARG A 591 -11.60 2.98 7.89
N VAL A 592 -12.38 1.91 7.80
CA VAL A 592 -13.82 1.96 7.53
C VAL A 592 -14.52 1.15 8.60
N SER A 593 -15.02 1.81 9.62
CA SER A 593 -15.69 1.15 10.74
C SER A 593 -16.68 0.09 10.27
N PRO A 594 -16.69 -1.13 10.80
CA PRO A 594 -17.62 -2.19 10.40
C PRO A 594 -19.09 -1.79 10.63
N TYR A 595 -19.34 -0.80 11.45
CA TYR A 595 -20.68 -0.24 11.64
C TYR A 595 -21.26 0.42 10.38
N GLN A 596 -20.41 0.79 9.41
CA GLN A 596 -20.83 1.23 8.07
C GLN A 596 -21.63 0.13 7.35
N GLY A 597 -21.08 -1.07 7.29
CA GLY A 597 -21.79 -2.21 6.70
C GLY A 597 -23.02 -2.63 7.50
N LEU A 598 -22.99 -2.50 8.84
CA LEU A 598 -24.15 -2.75 9.69
C LEU A 598 -25.28 -1.73 9.46
N GLU A 599 -24.97 -0.46 9.18
CA GLU A 599 -25.94 0.57 8.82
C GLU A 599 -26.69 0.16 7.54
N LEU A 600 -25.97 -0.21 6.49
CA LEU A 600 -26.59 -0.68 5.25
C LEU A 600 -27.37 -1.99 5.44
N TYR A 601 -26.83 -2.95 6.19
CA TYR A 601 -27.53 -4.21 6.51
C TYR A 601 -28.89 -3.97 7.15
N LYS A 602 -28.95 -3.08 8.15
CA LYS A 602 -30.22 -2.71 8.81
C LYS A 602 -31.18 -2.03 7.85
N ALA A 603 -30.68 -1.09 7.03
CA ALA A 603 -31.48 -0.37 6.05
C ALA A 603 -32.09 -1.30 5.00
N LEU A 604 -31.35 -2.29 4.53
CA LEU A 604 -31.84 -3.30 3.57
C LEU A 604 -32.81 -4.29 4.23
N LYS A 605 -32.45 -4.79 5.40
CA LYS A 605 -33.27 -5.78 6.12
C LYS A 605 -34.64 -5.24 6.51
N SER A 606 -34.72 -3.97 6.95
CA SER A 606 -36.00 -3.31 7.27
C SER A 606 -36.94 -3.16 6.07
N ARG A 607 -36.41 -3.29 4.84
CA ARG A 607 -37.17 -3.22 3.57
C ARG A 607 -37.40 -4.59 2.93
N ASN A 608 -37.04 -5.68 3.61
CA ASN A 608 -37.07 -7.05 3.09
C ASN A 608 -36.23 -7.24 1.81
N SER A 609 -35.20 -6.39 1.58
CA SER A 609 -34.23 -6.59 0.51
C SER A 609 -33.29 -7.75 0.87
N PRO A 610 -32.97 -8.67 -0.06
CA PRO A 610 -32.08 -9.80 0.25
C PRO A 610 -30.69 -9.31 0.65
N VAL A 611 -30.28 -9.58 1.89
CA VAL A 611 -28.97 -9.20 2.41
C VAL A 611 -28.39 -10.30 3.29
N ARG A 612 -27.12 -10.62 3.08
CA ARG A 612 -26.32 -11.51 3.92
C ARG A 612 -25.09 -10.76 4.43
N LEU A 613 -24.74 -10.96 5.69
CA LEU A 613 -23.58 -10.32 6.31
C LEU A 613 -22.67 -11.39 6.92
N LEU A 614 -21.38 -11.31 6.58
CA LEU A 614 -20.30 -12.08 7.17
C LEU A 614 -19.45 -11.15 8.04
N TRP A 615 -19.14 -11.61 9.26
CA TRP A 615 -18.38 -10.85 10.24
C TRP A 615 -17.12 -11.58 10.65
N TYR A 616 -15.95 -10.96 10.50
CA TYR A 616 -14.64 -11.52 10.79
C TYR A 616 -13.97 -10.77 11.95
N ASP A 617 -14.23 -11.21 13.16
CA ASP A 617 -13.80 -10.55 14.42
C ASP A 617 -12.30 -10.22 14.48
N GLY A 618 -11.48 -11.09 13.94
CA GLY A 618 -10.03 -11.00 14.04
C GLY A 618 -9.35 -10.18 12.96
N ASP A 619 -10.10 -9.69 11.96
CA ASP A 619 -9.56 -9.00 10.79
C ASP A 619 -9.81 -7.50 10.82
N GLY A 620 -8.87 -6.73 10.26
CA GLY A 620 -9.00 -5.30 9.96
C GLY A 620 -9.52 -5.04 8.55
N HIS A 621 -9.17 -3.88 8.01
CA HIS A 621 -9.67 -3.38 6.72
C HIS A 621 -9.37 -4.30 5.52
N SER A 622 -8.20 -4.90 5.50
CA SER A 622 -7.75 -5.71 4.35
C SER A 622 -8.33 -7.13 4.31
N LEU A 623 -8.96 -7.63 5.38
CA LEU A 623 -9.40 -9.03 5.52
C LEU A 623 -8.30 -9.99 5.08
N SER A 624 -7.09 -9.83 5.63
CA SER A 624 -5.84 -10.37 5.07
C SER A 624 -5.46 -11.77 5.54
N LYS A 625 -6.15 -12.33 6.53
CA LYS A 625 -5.90 -13.70 6.96
C LYS A 625 -6.26 -14.69 5.86
N VAL A 626 -5.46 -15.73 5.70
CA VAL A 626 -5.63 -16.72 4.63
C VAL A 626 -7.01 -17.37 4.68
N GLU A 627 -7.46 -17.74 5.88
CA GLU A 627 -8.77 -18.35 6.10
C GLU A 627 -9.90 -17.38 5.70
N THR A 628 -9.77 -16.11 6.10
CA THR A 628 -10.75 -15.07 5.78
C THR A 628 -10.81 -14.80 4.27
N GLN A 629 -9.66 -14.72 3.60
CA GLN A 629 -9.62 -14.54 2.15
C GLN A 629 -10.29 -15.70 1.40
N SER A 630 -10.01 -16.93 1.84
CA SER A 630 -10.61 -18.13 1.25
C SER A 630 -12.11 -18.18 1.46
N ASP A 631 -12.58 -17.89 2.68
CA ASP A 631 -14.00 -17.85 3.00
C ASP A 631 -14.75 -16.72 2.26
N CYS A 632 -14.16 -15.53 2.19
CA CYS A 632 -14.69 -14.43 1.39
C CYS A 632 -14.85 -14.82 -0.08
N PHE A 633 -13.82 -15.42 -0.69
CA PHE A 633 -13.87 -15.82 -2.10
C PHE A 633 -14.96 -16.86 -2.35
N LEU A 634 -15.04 -17.91 -1.52
CA LEU A 634 -16.04 -18.97 -1.65
C LEU A 634 -17.47 -18.41 -1.52
N ASN A 635 -17.70 -17.54 -0.53
CA ASN A 635 -19.01 -16.92 -0.35
C ASN A 635 -19.38 -16.01 -1.53
N VAL A 636 -18.44 -15.24 -2.09
CA VAL A 636 -18.68 -14.41 -3.29
C VAL A 636 -19.03 -15.28 -4.49
N ALA A 637 -18.26 -16.33 -4.74
CA ALA A 637 -18.48 -17.23 -5.88
C ALA A 637 -19.84 -17.93 -5.79
N LEU A 638 -20.21 -18.45 -4.61
CA LEU A 638 -21.51 -19.08 -4.38
C LEU A 638 -22.66 -18.07 -4.51
N TRP A 639 -22.49 -16.86 -3.95
CA TRP A 639 -23.47 -15.78 -4.05
C TRP A 639 -23.76 -15.41 -5.50
N PHE A 640 -22.72 -15.24 -6.30
CA PHE A 640 -22.87 -14.92 -7.72
C PHE A 640 -23.45 -16.09 -8.52
N LYS A 641 -23.01 -17.34 -8.28
CA LYS A 641 -23.63 -18.50 -8.93
C LYS A 641 -25.12 -18.58 -8.66
N GLN A 642 -25.54 -18.40 -7.41
CA GLN A 642 -26.94 -18.44 -7.01
C GLN A 642 -27.78 -17.36 -7.71
N HIS A 643 -27.31 -16.09 -7.70
CA HIS A 643 -28.11 -14.96 -8.17
C HIS A 643 -27.97 -14.68 -9.67
N LEU A 644 -26.98 -15.27 -10.34
CA LEU A 644 -26.82 -15.23 -11.80
C LEU A 644 -27.30 -16.53 -12.49
N ASN A 645 -27.99 -17.39 -11.76
CA ASN A 645 -28.56 -18.66 -12.27
C ASN A 645 -27.50 -19.53 -13.00
N MET A 646 -26.35 -19.71 -12.38
CA MET A 646 -25.29 -20.61 -12.86
C MET A 646 -25.39 -21.95 -12.12
N HIS A 647 -25.71 -22.99 -12.87
CA HIS A 647 -25.84 -24.37 -12.36
C HIS A 647 -24.49 -25.10 -12.32
#